data_bb0d9d9f88c31a600f45fdd366fa2d8c
#
_entry.id   bb0d9d9f88c31a600f45fdd366fa2d8c
#
_cell.length_a   1.000
_cell.length_b   1.000
_cell.length_c   1.000
_cell.angle_alpha   90.00
_cell.angle_beta   90.00
_cell.angle_gamma   90.00
#
_symmetry.space_group_name_H-M   'P 1'
#
loop_
_entity.id
_entity.type
_entity.pdbx_description
1 polymer ?
#
loop_
_entity_poly.entity_id
_entity_poly.type
_entity_poly.pdbx_seq_one_letter_code
_entity_poly.pdbx_strand_id
1 'polypeptide(L)'
;MKKSINQLLLYLLLINFSYTFSQSQLSIEEPLSTRQVHLDFHTSEYIPEIGAKFDKKQFQEALKVGKVNHINIFSKGHHGYSYYPTKVGTSHPELKFDLLGSQLEACKEIGVKCPLYFAVGWSVLDAEQNPDWVMKDIDGSMLTANLDVNAKPDEIRPNYSWKCLDPTPGGGYHEFILKNVKEICERYEDLDGFWFDIYHIKPFSLTTYSKERMMSEGVDLNDKKAMEKSFALALKAHMKDLRDLVAEYHPKATVFFNSATHIANKSIFKEALYEMNTHAELEDLPTTWGGYDKLPLEAKFHLGKGTPIVAMSGKFHKAWGEFGGFKHPDAIKYEAAAMISFGASCNFGDQLHPSGMMDMETYKNIGKAYDYVEKIEDYGPGGTPVSNLGVWLSLKHEADQGVVNMLLQLHQDFVVADVDNLNSLEMLILPSHRNLSTNESETIQKWVNNGGKLIVFGKGAMLTNKDIFGIDLGVNYESESPFDFDFTVLKNALEEDVVKTPFVNYDAAIRVNLSSGIPLAMIREPYFNRTYEKYSSHRETPYLLEDSKYPAIVQNGNTIFFSHSIDQLYFNHGMRIHRQLFGNAINRLNPKHMIKVDNLPSSGRISFLDQKNEDRYVLHLLYSSPILRADKVQVIEDFIPISGAEVEINLDKKIKKIYQIPSMNPVDFKVLNDIIKLEVPEFLMHTGIVLEY
;
A
#
# COMPACT_ATOMS: atom_id res chain seq x y z
N MET A 1 55.82 -26.70 -15.72
CA MET A 1 54.58 -26.55 -16.50
C MET A 1 53.38 -27.33 -15.99
N LYS A 2 53.50 -28.48 -15.30
CA LYS A 2 52.34 -29.22 -14.76
C LYS A 2 51.70 -28.66 -13.48
N LYS A 3 52.41 -27.82 -12.69
CA LYS A 3 51.86 -27.19 -11.49
C LYS A 3 51.03 -25.92 -11.79
N SER A 4 51.27 -25.28 -12.94
CA SER A 4 50.55 -24.07 -13.36
C SER A 4 49.14 -24.33 -13.93
N ILE A 5 48.95 -25.53 -14.52
CA ILE A 5 47.70 -25.92 -15.16
C ILE A 5 46.66 -26.36 -14.11
N ASN A 6 47.07 -26.97 -13.01
CA ASN A 6 46.16 -27.38 -11.94
C ASN A 6 45.65 -26.20 -11.10
N GLN A 7 46.42 -25.11 -10.99
CA GLN A 7 45.91 -23.87 -10.33
C GLN A 7 44.94 -23.09 -11.22
N LEU A 8 45.14 -23.13 -12.54
CA LEU A 8 44.22 -22.49 -13.48
C LEU A 8 42.87 -23.24 -13.60
N LEU A 9 42.91 -24.59 -13.52
CA LEU A 9 41.68 -25.41 -13.48
C LEU A 9 40.93 -25.31 -12.16
N LEU A 10 41.61 -25.07 -11.04
CA LEU A 10 40.96 -24.81 -9.75
C LEU A 10 40.34 -23.42 -9.71
N TYR A 11 40.94 -22.40 -10.36
CA TYR A 11 40.37 -21.06 -10.50
C TYR A 11 39.19 -21.05 -11.49
N LEU A 12 39.20 -21.84 -12.55
CA LEU A 12 38.09 -21.98 -13.48
C LEU A 12 36.91 -22.78 -12.91
N LEU A 13 37.15 -23.67 -11.95
CA LEU A 13 36.09 -24.36 -11.20
C LEU A 13 35.50 -23.50 -10.06
N LEU A 14 36.21 -22.51 -9.56
CA LEU A 14 35.70 -21.56 -8.56
C LEU A 14 34.90 -20.40 -9.19
N ILE A 15 35.05 -20.13 -10.49
CA ILE A 15 34.30 -19.06 -11.19
C ILE A 15 32.98 -19.57 -11.78
N ASN A 16 32.73 -20.86 -11.85
CA ASN A 16 31.46 -21.45 -12.33
C ASN A 16 30.46 -21.86 -11.23
N PHE A 17 30.72 -21.52 -9.96
CA PHE A 17 29.69 -21.45 -8.92
C PHE A 17 29.19 -20.02 -8.72
N SER A 18 28.86 -19.34 -9.80
CA SER A 18 27.81 -18.35 -9.75
C SER A 18 26.52 -19.13 -9.50
N TYR A 19 26.13 -19.22 -8.24
CA TYR A 19 24.77 -19.55 -7.87
C TYR A 19 23.87 -18.57 -8.60
N THR A 20 23.38 -18.92 -9.78
CA THR A 20 22.07 -18.51 -10.20
C THR A 20 21.12 -19.09 -9.15
N PHE A 21 20.91 -18.37 -8.04
CA PHE A 21 19.65 -18.43 -7.34
C PHE A 21 18.62 -17.94 -8.37
N SER A 22 18.13 -18.86 -9.20
CA SER A 22 16.80 -18.74 -9.72
C SER A 22 15.94 -18.60 -8.46
N GLN A 23 15.56 -17.37 -8.14
CA GLN A 23 14.41 -17.13 -7.30
C GLN A 23 13.29 -17.94 -7.97
N SER A 24 12.95 -19.08 -7.40
CA SER A 24 11.64 -19.66 -7.61
C SER A 24 10.69 -18.68 -6.92
N GLN A 25 10.30 -17.61 -7.64
CA GLN A 25 9.04 -16.97 -7.34
C GLN A 25 8.04 -18.12 -7.35
N LEU A 26 7.45 -18.44 -6.20
CA LEU A 26 6.29 -19.29 -6.16
C LEU A 26 5.23 -18.53 -6.96
N SER A 27 5.15 -18.85 -8.24
CA SER A 27 4.04 -18.40 -9.06
C SER A 27 2.79 -19.08 -8.48
N ILE A 28 1.79 -18.27 -8.15
CA ILE A 28 0.46 -18.80 -7.87
C ILE A 28 0.04 -19.53 -9.15
N GLU A 29 -0.13 -20.86 -9.08
CA GLU A 29 -0.52 -21.66 -10.24
C GLU A 29 -1.95 -21.35 -10.71
N GLU A 30 -2.81 -20.90 -9.79
CA GLU A 30 -4.20 -20.53 -10.06
C GLU A 30 -4.46 -19.06 -9.69
N PRO A 31 -5.32 -18.34 -10.43
CA PRO A 31 -5.71 -16.99 -10.07
C PRO A 31 -6.28 -16.91 -8.65
N LEU A 32 -6.02 -15.80 -7.97
CA LEU A 32 -6.62 -15.53 -6.66
C LEU A 32 -8.15 -15.42 -6.79
N SER A 33 -8.86 -15.96 -5.82
CA SER A 33 -10.31 -15.73 -5.71
C SER A 33 -10.62 -14.23 -5.59
N THR A 34 -11.68 -13.78 -6.20
CA THR A 34 -11.99 -12.34 -6.34
C THR A 34 -12.93 -11.79 -5.27
N ARG A 35 -13.66 -12.64 -4.56
CA ARG A 35 -14.72 -12.26 -3.60
C ARG A 35 -14.45 -12.93 -2.25
N GLN A 36 -13.56 -12.29 -1.48
CA GLN A 36 -13.01 -12.83 -0.25
C GLN A 36 -13.63 -12.20 1.00
N VAL A 37 -13.61 -12.94 2.10
CA VAL A 37 -13.95 -12.45 3.44
C VAL A 37 -12.83 -12.84 4.40
N HIS A 38 -12.43 -11.90 5.26
CA HIS A 38 -11.56 -12.16 6.40
C HIS A 38 -12.43 -12.23 7.67
N LEU A 39 -12.63 -13.43 8.20
CA LEU A 39 -13.56 -13.68 9.30
C LEU A 39 -12.80 -13.70 10.63
N ASP A 40 -12.66 -12.53 11.26
CA ASP A 40 -11.99 -12.38 12.56
C ASP A 40 -12.64 -13.22 13.65
N PHE A 41 -11.80 -13.87 14.48
CA PHE A 41 -12.27 -14.67 15.62
C PHE A 41 -11.26 -14.66 16.76
N HIS A 42 -11.12 -13.52 17.43
CA HIS A 42 -10.28 -13.37 18.62
C HIS A 42 -11.12 -13.47 19.88
N THR A 43 -11.10 -14.62 20.54
CA THR A 43 -11.95 -14.88 21.72
C THR A 43 -11.15 -15.02 22.99
N SER A 44 -11.61 -14.34 24.03
CA SER A 44 -11.05 -14.42 25.38
C SER A 44 -11.61 -15.64 26.14
N GLU A 45 -10.81 -16.19 27.05
CA GLU A 45 -11.20 -17.24 27.98
C GLU A 45 -12.40 -16.90 28.87
N TYR A 46 -12.72 -15.62 28.99
CA TYR A 46 -13.88 -15.14 29.77
C TYR A 46 -15.21 -15.20 29.01
N ILE A 47 -15.19 -15.57 27.73
CA ILE A 47 -16.40 -15.74 26.94
C ILE A 47 -16.81 -17.20 26.94
N PRO A 48 -17.98 -17.54 27.51
CA PRO A 48 -18.45 -18.92 27.56
C PRO A 48 -19.01 -19.40 26.22
N GLU A 49 -19.17 -20.71 26.10
CA GLU A 49 -19.91 -21.37 25.00
C GLU A 49 -19.38 -21.00 23.60
N ILE A 50 -18.07 -20.94 23.43
CA ILE A 50 -17.43 -20.65 22.12
C ILE A 50 -17.86 -21.69 21.08
N GLY A 51 -18.35 -21.19 19.94
CA GLY A 51 -18.81 -22.01 18.83
C GLY A 51 -20.10 -22.78 19.07
N ALA A 52 -20.74 -22.66 20.25
CA ALA A 52 -21.88 -23.50 20.64
C ALA A 52 -23.12 -23.37 19.74
N LYS A 53 -23.22 -22.30 18.96
CA LYS A 53 -24.28 -22.06 17.95
C LYS A 53 -23.79 -22.18 16.51
N PHE A 54 -22.60 -22.74 16.30
CA PHE A 54 -22.15 -23.03 14.94
C PHE A 54 -23.09 -24.05 14.30
N ASP A 55 -23.63 -23.67 13.15
CA ASP A 55 -24.45 -24.55 12.31
C ASP A 55 -23.86 -24.52 10.88
N LYS A 56 -23.45 -25.70 10.38
CA LYS A 56 -22.81 -25.83 9.07
C LYS A 56 -23.68 -25.26 7.94
N LYS A 57 -24.99 -25.50 7.99
CA LYS A 57 -25.91 -25.02 6.94
C LYS A 57 -26.08 -23.51 6.99
N GLN A 58 -26.18 -22.93 8.19
CA GLN A 58 -26.26 -21.48 8.36
C GLN A 58 -24.97 -20.78 7.92
N PHE A 59 -23.80 -21.37 8.23
CA PHE A 59 -22.51 -20.90 7.77
C PHE A 59 -22.42 -20.93 6.22
N GLN A 60 -22.76 -22.05 5.60
CA GLN A 60 -22.79 -22.19 4.14
C GLN A 60 -23.79 -21.24 3.48
N GLU A 61 -24.98 -21.03 4.09
CA GLU A 61 -25.97 -20.09 3.59
C GLU A 61 -25.48 -18.64 3.64
N ALA A 62 -24.80 -18.24 4.71
CA ALA A 62 -24.18 -16.92 4.79
C ALA A 62 -23.18 -16.69 3.65
N LEU A 63 -22.28 -17.64 3.38
CA LEU A 63 -21.33 -17.55 2.28
C LEU A 63 -22.00 -17.47 0.91
N LYS A 64 -23.06 -18.24 0.68
CA LYS A 64 -23.85 -18.18 -0.56
C LYS A 64 -24.57 -16.85 -0.74
N VAL A 65 -25.22 -16.34 0.31
CA VAL A 65 -25.88 -15.02 0.30
C VAL A 65 -24.85 -13.92 0.06
N GLY A 66 -23.67 -14.02 0.66
CA GLY A 66 -22.57 -13.11 0.47
C GLY A 66 -21.84 -13.27 -0.87
N LYS A 67 -22.17 -14.30 -1.69
CA LYS A 67 -21.46 -14.64 -2.93
C LYS A 67 -19.95 -14.83 -2.75
N VAL A 68 -19.55 -15.28 -1.57
CA VAL A 68 -18.17 -15.47 -1.15
C VAL A 68 -17.58 -16.71 -1.82
N ASN A 69 -16.40 -16.59 -2.41
CA ASN A 69 -15.65 -17.72 -3.00
C ASN A 69 -14.31 -18.01 -2.30
N HIS A 70 -14.00 -17.25 -1.22
CA HIS A 70 -12.82 -17.43 -0.39
C HIS A 70 -13.07 -16.82 1.00
N ILE A 71 -12.68 -17.51 2.06
CA ILE A 71 -12.84 -17.00 3.43
C ILE A 71 -11.65 -17.41 4.31
N ASN A 72 -11.01 -16.44 4.96
CA ASN A 72 -10.01 -16.73 5.98
C ASN A 72 -10.72 -17.07 7.29
N ILE A 73 -10.40 -18.24 7.87
CA ILE A 73 -10.90 -18.69 9.17
C ILE A 73 -9.76 -18.89 10.16
N PHE A 74 -10.05 -18.87 11.45
CA PHE A 74 -9.04 -18.80 12.50
C PHE A 74 -8.65 -20.17 13.03
N SER A 75 -7.37 -20.50 12.94
CA SER A 75 -6.77 -21.63 13.67
C SER A 75 -6.31 -21.25 15.06
N LYS A 76 -5.71 -20.03 15.23
CA LYS A 76 -5.23 -19.50 16.52
C LYS A 76 -5.36 -17.96 16.54
N GLY A 77 -6.01 -17.40 17.55
CA GLY A 77 -6.19 -15.95 17.73
C GLY A 77 -5.15 -15.30 18.65
N HIS A 78 -5.26 -13.96 18.85
CA HIS A 78 -4.33 -13.16 19.68
C HIS A 78 -4.36 -13.48 21.17
N HIS A 79 -5.43 -14.10 21.66
CA HIS A 79 -5.47 -14.59 23.04
C HIS A 79 -4.57 -15.82 23.27
N GLY A 80 -4.11 -16.49 22.19
CA GLY A 80 -3.23 -17.64 22.24
C GLY A 80 -3.94 -19.00 22.18
N TYR A 81 -5.26 -18.99 22.10
CA TYR A 81 -6.07 -20.21 22.03
C TYR A 81 -6.26 -20.68 20.59
N SER A 82 -6.20 -22.01 20.42
CA SER A 82 -6.53 -22.70 19.16
C SER A 82 -8.03 -23.08 19.12
N TYR A 83 -8.62 -23.04 17.94
CA TYR A 83 -10.03 -23.37 17.70
C TYR A 83 -10.23 -24.79 17.16
N TYR A 84 -9.28 -25.67 17.46
CA TYR A 84 -9.29 -27.10 17.15
C TYR A 84 -8.67 -27.89 18.32
N PRO A 85 -8.89 -29.21 18.41
CA PRO A 85 -8.25 -30.06 19.40
C PRO A 85 -6.74 -30.21 19.14
N THR A 86 -5.94 -29.30 19.68
CA THR A 86 -4.45 -29.31 19.55
C THR A 86 -3.79 -30.15 20.61
N LYS A 87 -2.61 -30.74 20.26
CA LYS A 87 -1.68 -31.41 21.20
C LYS A 87 -0.45 -30.55 21.47
N VAL A 88 -0.22 -29.50 20.67
CA VAL A 88 0.95 -28.64 20.73
C VAL A 88 0.64 -27.34 21.47
N GLY A 89 -0.44 -26.65 21.06
CA GLY A 89 -0.92 -25.42 21.67
C GLY A 89 -1.92 -25.68 22.78
N THR A 90 -2.79 -24.71 23.01
CA THR A 90 -3.88 -24.77 23.98
C THR A 90 -5.21 -24.52 23.28
N SER A 91 -6.11 -25.49 23.28
CA SER A 91 -7.47 -25.29 22.80
C SER A 91 -8.23 -24.32 23.67
N HIS A 92 -9.14 -23.52 23.08
CA HIS A 92 -9.97 -22.61 23.87
C HIS A 92 -10.78 -23.39 24.92
N PRO A 93 -10.75 -23.03 26.24
CA PRO A 93 -11.34 -23.83 27.32
C PRO A 93 -12.85 -24.02 27.16
N GLU A 94 -13.54 -23.08 26.55
CA GLU A 94 -14.97 -23.09 26.30
C GLU A 94 -15.38 -23.69 24.95
N LEU A 95 -14.44 -24.13 24.14
CA LEU A 95 -14.69 -24.81 22.86
C LEU A 95 -14.74 -26.33 23.10
N LYS A 96 -15.84 -26.98 22.71
CA LYS A 96 -16.10 -28.40 23.01
C LYS A 96 -16.01 -29.34 21.81
N PHE A 97 -15.67 -28.82 20.64
CA PHE A 97 -15.56 -29.58 19.38
C PHE A 97 -14.49 -28.95 18.47
N ASP A 98 -14.23 -29.57 17.31
CA ASP A 98 -13.34 -29.05 16.29
C ASP A 98 -14.08 -28.03 15.42
N LEU A 99 -14.06 -26.76 15.82
CA LEU A 99 -14.70 -25.67 15.05
C LEU A 99 -13.96 -25.43 13.74
N LEU A 100 -12.62 -25.41 13.76
CA LEU A 100 -11.81 -25.22 12.57
C LEU A 100 -12.08 -26.29 11.52
N GLY A 101 -12.04 -27.57 11.91
CA GLY A 101 -12.36 -28.69 11.01
C GLY A 101 -13.78 -28.62 10.45
N SER A 102 -14.75 -28.22 11.28
CA SER A 102 -16.15 -28.06 10.87
C SER A 102 -16.36 -26.95 9.84
N GLN A 103 -15.62 -25.83 9.99
CA GLN A 103 -15.64 -24.71 9.04
C GLN A 103 -14.95 -25.09 7.72
N LEU A 104 -13.78 -25.78 7.78
CA LEU A 104 -13.08 -26.30 6.60
C LEU A 104 -13.97 -27.25 5.79
N GLU A 105 -14.63 -28.21 6.46
CA GLU A 105 -15.57 -29.14 5.82
C GLU A 105 -16.73 -28.37 5.15
N ALA A 106 -17.30 -27.37 5.86
CA ALA A 106 -18.38 -26.55 5.33
C ALA A 106 -17.97 -25.80 4.06
N CYS A 107 -16.77 -25.22 4.01
CA CYS A 107 -16.22 -24.53 2.84
C CYS A 107 -15.98 -25.50 1.68
N LYS A 108 -15.34 -26.66 1.96
CA LYS A 108 -15.00 -27.69 0.95
C LYS A 108 -16.26 -28.22 0.25
N GLU A 109 -17.35 -28.44 0.99
CA GLU A 109 -18.61 -28.93 0.43
C GLU A 109 -19.26 -27.98 -0.60
N ILE A 110 -19.01 -26.68 -0.50
CA ILE A 110 -19.58 -25.66 -1.39
C ILE A 110 -18.55 -25.00 -2.32
N GLY A 111 -17.30 -25.50 -2.33
CA GLY A 111 -16.23 -25.01 -3.21
C GLY A 111 -15.69 -23.61 -2.88
N VAL A 112 -15.78 -23.19 -1.63
CA VAL A 112 -15.20 -21.93 -1.13
C VAL A 112 -13.78 -22.21 -0.64
N LYS A 113 -12.77 -21.48 -1.14
CA LYS A 113 -11.39 -21.58 -0.66
C LYS A 113 -11.29 -21.07 0.78
N CYS A 114 -10.46 -21.73 1.60
CA CYS A 114 -10.46 -21.49 3.03
C CYS A 114 -9.05 -21.52 3.64
N PRO A 115 -8.21 -20.48 3.41
CA PRO A 115 -6.94 -20.38 4.11
C PRO A 115 -7.11 -20.11 5.60
N LEU A 116 -6.08 -20.44 6.36
CA LEU A 116 -6.10 -20.43 7.83
C LEU A 116 -5.35 -19.23 8.38
N TYR A 117 -6.02 -18.42 9.17
CA TYR A 117 -5.40 -17.39 9.99
C TYR A 117 -4.64 -18.01 11.17
N PHE A 118 -3.44 -17.50 11.44
CA PHE A 118 -2.62 -17.89 12.58
C PHE A 118 -1.90 -16.68 13.17
N ALA A 119 -2.20 -16.32 14.43
CA ALA A 119 -1.53 -15.23 15.14
C ALA A 119 -0.10 -15.62 15.52
N VAL A 120 0.89 -14.84 15.08
CA VAL A 120 2.31 -15.04 15.36
C VAL A 120 2.83 -14.01 16.35
N GLY A 121 2.77 -12.72 16.03
CA GLY A 121 3.45 -11.69 16.81
C GLY A 121 2.82 -11.36 18.14
N TRP A 122 1.54 -11.69 18.35
CA TRP A 122 0.82 -11.44 19.61
C TRP A 122 0.20 -12.72 20.14
N SER A 123 0.43 -12.98 21.44
CA SER A 123 -0.27 -14.02 22.19
C SER A 123 -0.18 -13.74 23.68
N VAL A 124 -1.33 -13.60 24.33
CA VAL A 124 -1.37 -13.35 25.78
C VAL A 124 -1.00 -14.63 26.54
N LEU A 125 -1.66 -15.74 26.21
CA LEU A 125 -1.46 -17.01 26.88
C LEU A 125 -0.03 -17.54 26.75
N ASP A 126 0.51 -17.53 25.52
CA ASP A 126 1.87 -18.03 25.28
C ASP A 126 2.92 -17.18 26.01
N ALA A 127 2.69 -15.84 26.09
CA ALA A 127 3.54 -14.92 26.83
C ALA A 127 3.48 -15.14 28.35
N GLU A 128 2.31 -15.46 28.91
CA GLU A 128 2.14 -15.74 30.33
C GLU A 128 2.77 -17.08 30.72
N GLN A 129 2.63 -18.09 29.85
CA GLN A 129 3.24 -19.41 30.11
C GLN A 129 4.76 -19.40 29.88
N ASN A 130 5.26 -18.57 28.98
CA ASN A 130 6.66 -18.51 28.60
C ASN A 130 7.16 -17.05 28.51
N PRO A 131 7.39 -16.38 29.63
CA PRO A 131 7.83 -14.97 29.67
C PRO A 131 9.14 -14.69 28.90
N ASP A 132 9.98 -15.73 28.72
CA ASP A 132 11.23 -15.63 27.97
C ASP A 132 11.03 -15.48 26.44
N TRP A 133 9.83 -15.78 25.94
CA TRP A 133 9.45 -15.56 24.55
C TRP A 133 9.05 -14.13 24.25
N VAL A 134 8.74 -13.33 25.28
CA VAL A 134 8.32 -11.93 25.12
C VAL A 134 9.51 -11.09 24.69
N MET A 135 9.33 -10.31 23.63
CA MET A 135 10.33 -9.36 23.15
C MET A 135 10.75 -8.39 24.25
N LYS A 136 12.03 -8.06 24.30
CA LYS A 136 12.62 -7.15 25.29
C LYS A 136 13.31 -5.97 24.62
N ASP A 137 13.18 -4.79 25.21
CA ASP A 137 13.91 -3.59 24.84
C ASP A 137 15.33 -3.58 25.43
N ILE A 138 16.11 -2.54 25.16
CA ILE A 138 17.50 -2.34 25.62
C ILE A 138 17.58 -2.32 27.15
N ASP A 139 16.58 -1.76 27.83
CA ASP A 139 16.50 -1.72 29.29
C ASP A 139 15.98 -3.02 29.93
N GLY A 140 15.68 -4.04 29.13
CA GLY A 140 15.14 -5.33 29.58
C GLY A 140 13.64 -5.33 29.81
N SER A 141 12.93 -4.24 29.58
CA SER A 141 11.46 -4.18 29.67
C SER A 141 10.79 -5.03 28.61
N MET A 142 9.66 -5.65 28.95
CA MET A 142 8.86 -6.43 28.00
C MET A 142 8.10 -5.51 27.06
N LEU A 143 8.17 -5.82 25.75
CA LEU A 143 7.47 -5.07 24.74
C LEU A 143 6.01 -5.50 24.59
N THR A 144 5.13 -4.52 24.50
CA THR A 144 3.70 -4.71 24.30
C THR A 144 3.20 -3.83 23.16
N ALA A 145 2.17 -4.30 22.46
CA ALA A 145 1.35 -3.45 21.61
C ALA A 145 0.22 -2.88 22.45
N ASN A 146 0.23 -1.58 22.65
CA ASN A 146 -0.80 -0.89 23.40
C ASN A 146 -1.86 -0.39 22.43
N LEU A 147 -3.01 -1.07 22.37
CA LEU A 147 -4.13 -0.71 21.50
C LEU A 147 -5.17 0.18 22.19
N ASP A 148 -5.15 0.24 23.52
CA ASP A 148 -6.04 1.09 24.30
C ASP A 148 -5.34 2.38 24.74
N VAL A 149 -5.81 3.49 24.19
CA VAL A 149 -5.31 4.85 24.54
C VAL A 149 -5.58 5.23 26.00
N ASN A 150 -6.46 4.52 26.68
CA ASN A 150 -6.79 4.74 28.08
C ASN A 150 -5.99 3.84 29.03
N ALA A 151 -5.19 2.89 28.51
CA ALA A 151 -4.35 2.02 29.31
C ALA A 151 -3.33 2.86 30.09
N LYS A 152 -3.19 2.58 31.39
CA LYS A 152 -2.21 3.25 32.23
C LYS A 152 -0.90 2.46 32.24
N PRO A 153 0.26 3.14 32.16
CA PRO A 153 1.56 2.48 32.07
C PRO A 153 1.88 1.56 33.26
N ASP A 154 1.30 1.81 34.43
CA ASP A 154 1.50 1.08 35.67
C ASP A 154 0.48 -0.04 35.90
N GLU A 155 -0.49 -0.24 35.06
CA GLU A 155 -1.42 -1.36 35.11
C GLU A 155 -0.71 -2.66 34.71
N ILE A 156 -0.81 -3.69 35.52
CA ILE A 156 -0.20 -5.03 35.30
C ILE A 156 -0.79 -5.69 34.04
N ARG A 157 -2.06 -5.48 33.76
CA ARG A 157 -2.78 -5.82 32.52
C ARG A 157 -3.50 -4.58 32.05
N PRO A 158 -2.82 -3.67 31.33
CA PRO A 158 -3.55 -2.61 30.65
C PRO A 158 -4.51 -3.27 29.65
N ASN A 159 -5.76 -2.84 29.66
CA ASN A 159 -6.78 -3.32 28.74
C ASN A 159 -6.22 -3.28 27.30
N TYR A 160 -6.35 -4.38 26.56
CA TYR A 160 -5.88 -4.53 25.18
C TYR A 160 -4.37 -4.41 24.98
N SER A 161 -3.56 -4.75 25.97
CA SER A 161 -2.11 -4.84 25.82
C SER A 161 -1.71 -6.24 25.37
N TRP A 162 -1.45 -6.40 24.08
CA TRP A 162 -0.90 -7.63 23.55
C TRP A 162 0.61 -7.70 23.82
N LYS A 163 1.08 -8.84 24.38
CA LYS A 163 2.52 -9.10 24.50
C LYS A 163 3.09 -9.40 23.13
N CYS A 164 4.16 -8.69 22.75
CA CYS A 164 4.90 -8.96 21.51
C CYS A 164 5.83 -10.16 21.73
N LEU A 165 5.69 -11.19 20.91
CA LEU A 165 6.50 -12.40 20.98
C LEU A 165 7.60 -12.36 19.92
N ASP A 166 8.76 -12.95 20.25
CA ASP A 166 9.92 -13.02 19.39
C ASP A 166 9.94 -14.37 18.63
N PRO A 167 9.52 -14.41 17.35
CA PRO A 167 9.44 -15.65 16.57
C PRO A 167 10.76 -16.01 15.89
N THR A 168 11.86 -15.32 16.18
CA THR A 168 13.12 -15.55 15.46
C THR A 168 13.75 -16.90 15.81
N PRO A 169 14.49 -17.52 14.85
CA PRO A 169 15.13 -18.83 15.05
C PRO A 169 16.09 -18.86 16.25
N GLY A 170 16.19 -20.00 16.89
CA GLY A 170 16.96 -20.24 18.10
C GLY A 170 16.16 -20.06 19.38
N GLY A 171 14.93 -19.55 19.31
CA GLY A 171 14.01 -19.40 20.44
C GLY A 171 12.97 -20.51 20.51
N GLY A 172 12.50 -20.79 21.73
CA GLY A 172 11.45 -21.79 21.96
C GLY A 172 10.13 -21.43 21.28
N TYR A 173 9.85 -20.14 21.07
CA TYR A 173 8.64 -19.68 20.39
C TYR A 173 8.65 -20.01 18.88
N HIS A 174 9.79 -19.87 18.21
CA HIS A 174 9.96 -20.29 16.83
C HIS A 174 9.63 -21.79 16.65
N GLU A 175 10.23 -22.65 17.47
CA GLU A 175 9.96 -24.08 17.48
C GLU A 175 8.50 -24.43 17.79
N PHE A 176 7.89 -23.68 18.70
CA PHE A 176 6.50 -23.85 19.07
C PHE A 176 5.56 -23.52 17.91
N ILE A 177 5.81 -22.42 17.16
CA ILE A 177 5.02 -22.05 15.98
C ILE A 177 5.15 -23.14 14.91
N LEU A 178 6.38 -23.56 14.58
CA LEU A 178 6.61 -24.62 13.57
C LEU A 178 5.86 -25.90 13.93
N LYS A 179 5.91 -26.33 15.19
CA LYS A 179 5.17 -27.53 15.65
C LYS A 179 3.65 -27.35 15.54
N ASN A 180 3.11 -26.17 15.86
CA ASN A 180 1.68 -25.89 15.69
C ASN A 180 1.25 -25.95 14.23
N VAL A 181 1.99 -25.27 13.34
CA VAL A 181 1.69 -25.25 11.91
C VAL A 181 1.81 -26.65 11.32
N LYS A 182 2.84 -27.42 11.72
CA LYS A 182 3.00 -28.80 11.33
C LYS A 182 1.81 -29.67 11.77
N GLU A 183 1.36 -29.52 13.02
CA GLU A 183 0.17 -30.24 13.52
C GLU A 183 -1.07 -29.95 12.70
N ILE A 184 -1.27 -28.66 12.32
CA ILE A 184 -2.38 -28.25 11.44
C ILE A 184 -2.27 -28.91 10.08
N CYS A 185 -1.09 -28.86 9.45
CA CYS A 185 -0.85 -29.44 8.15
C CYS A 185 -1.04 -30.98 8.15
N GLU A 186 -0.63 -31.67 9.21
CA GLU A 186 -0.81 -33.13 9.35
C GLU A 186 -2.27 -33.51 9.66
N ARG A 187 -3.04 -32.58 10.24
CA ARG A 187 -4.40 -32.85 10.67
C ARG A 187 -5.45 -32.61 9.58
N TYR A 188 -5.25 -31.61 8.75
CA TYR A 188 -6.21 -31.21 7.73
C TYR A 188 -5.61 -31.36 6.34
N GLU A 189 -6.30 -32.08 5.49
CA GLU A 189 -5.90 -32.31 4.09
C GLU A 189 -6.33 -31.16 3.18
N ASP A 190 -5.57 -30.94 2.10
CA ASP A 190 -5.88 -29.98 1.02
C ASP A 190 -6.14 -28.56 1.52
N LEU A 191 -5.28 -28.02 2.38
CA LEU A 191 -5.37 -26.65 2.85
C LEU A 191 -5.06 -25.66 1.71
N ASP A 192 -5.91 -24.62 1.57
CA ASP A 192 -5.77 -23.58 0.55
C ASP A 192 -4.66 -22.56 0.86
N GLY A 193 -4.30 -22.39 2.14
CA GLY A 193 -3.22 -21.47 2.52
C GLY A 193 -3.15 -21.14 4.00
N PHE A 194 -2.19 -20.26 4.31
CA PHE A 194 -2.00 -19.67 5.63
C PHE A 194 -1.88 -18.17 5.57
N TRP A 195 -2.54 -17.50 6.49
CA TRP A 195 -2.50 -16.08 6.76
C TRP A 195 -1.86 -15.85 8.14
N PHE A 196 -0.53 -15.63 8.17
CA PHE A 196 0.26 -15.44 9.39
C PHE A 196 0.22 -13.97 9.80
N ASP A 197 -0.26 -13.68 11.00
CA ASP A 197 -0.52 -12.31 11.43
C ASP A 197 0.52 -11.75 12.40
N ILE A 198 0.58 -10.41 12.39
CA ILE A 198 1.37 -9.58 13.30
C ILE A 198 2.88 -9.72 13.06
N TYR A 199 3.30 -9.39 11.83
CA TYR A 199 4.71 -9.17 11.50
C TYR A 199 5.15 -7.70 11.59
N HIS A 200 4.28 -6.78 12.01
CA HIS A 200 4.62 -5.41 12.37
C HIS A 200 5.04 -5.25 13.84
N ILE A 201 5.72 -6.26 14.35
CA ILE A 201 6.33 -6.26 15.66
C ILE A 201 7.48 -5.27 15.77
N LYS A 202 8.03 -5.09 16.97
CA LYS A 202 9.13 -4.13 17.17
C LYS A 202 10.34 -4.46 16.29
N PRO A 203 11.15 -3.46 15.92
CA PRO A 203 12.22 -3.62 14.92
C PRO A 203 13.40 -4.48 15.39
N PHE A 204 13.51 -4.76 16.69
CA PHE A 204 14.45 -5.72 17.26
C PHE A 204 13.95 -6.23 18.62
N SER A 205 14.57 -7.30 19.11
CA SER A 205 14.32 -7.88 20.43
C SER A 205 15.63 -8.28 21.08
N LEU A 206 15.74 -8.08 22.39
CA LEU A 206 16.84 -8.55 23.24
C LEU A 206 16.39 -9.68 24.17
N THR A 207 15.56 -10.60 23.68
CA THR A 207 15.40 -11.92 24.32
C THR A 207 16.76 -12.61 24.43
N THR A 208 16.91 -13.55 25.36
CA THR A 208 18.19 -14.23 25.57
C THR A 208 18.74 -14.81 24.28
N TYR A 209 17.93 -15.54 23.51
CA TYR A 209 18.35 -16.17 22.26
C TYR A 209 18.60 -15.17 21.12
N SER A 210 17.82 -14.10 21.00
CA SER A 210 18.10 -13.05 20.02
C SER A 210 19.38 -12.29 20.32
N LYS A 211 19.64 -12.03 21.59
CA LYS A 211 20.90 -11.42 22.04
C LYS A 211 22.11 -12.31 21.77
N GLU A 212 22.02 -13.59 22.12
CA GLU A 212 23.08 -14.58 21.87
C GLU A 212 23.36 -14.74 20.37
N ARG A 213 22.31 -14.79 19.53
CA ARG A 213 22.46 -14.80 18.07
C ARG A 213 23.18 -13.57 17.57
N MET A 214 22.73 -12.36 17.93
CA MET A 214 23.35 -11.11 17.51
C MET A 214 24.84 -11.03 17.94
N MET A 215 25.15 -11.47 19.15
CA MET A 215 26.54 -11.53 19.61
C MET A 215 27.36 -12.53 18.80
N SER A 216 26.82 -13.69 18.46
CA SER A 216 27.51 -14.68 17.60
C SER A 216 27.73 -14.21 16.18
N GLU A 217 26.86 -13.33 15.67
CA GLU A 217 26.96 -12.65 14.38
C GLU A 217 27.94 -11.46 14.42
N GLY A 218 28.48 -11.11 15.61
CA GLY A 218 29.37 -9.96 15.78
C GLY A 218 28.66 -8.60 15.75
N VAL A 219 27.36 -8.57 16.02
CA VAL A 219 26.57 -7.33 16.09
C VAL A 219 26.90 -6.57 17.37
N ASP A 220 27.23 -5.28 17.24
CA ASP A 220 27.33 -4.39 18.38
C ASP A 220 25.93 -4.05 18.91
N LEU A 221 25.64 -4.45 20.16
CA LEU A 221 24.35 -4.20 20.82
C LEU A 221 24.13 -2.72 21.20
N ASN A 222 25.08 -1.84 20.96
CA ASN A 222 24.93 -0.38 21.03
C ASN A 222 24.57 0.23 19.67
N ASP A 223 24.73 -0.49 18.58
CA ASP A 223 24.32 -0.07 17.24
C ASP A 223 22.90 -0.55 16.92
N LYS A 224 21.94 0.33 17.16
CA LYS A 224 20.52 0.06 16.91
C LYS A 224 20.25 -0.38 15.46
N LYS A 225 20.89 0.22 14.47
CA LYS A 225 20.69 -0.14 13.06
C LYS A 225 21.24 -1.53 12.74
N ALA A 226 22.36 -1.90 13.33
CA ALA A 226 22.90 -3.25 13.19
C ALA A 226 22.00 -4.30 13.84
N MET A 227 21.42 -4.01 15.02
CA MET A 227 20.42 -4.87 15.67
C MET A 227 19.15 -5.02 14.83
N GLU A 228 18.59 -3.92 14.32
CA GLU A 228 17.42 -3.94 13.43
C GLU A 228 17.66 -4.78 12.18
N LYS A 229 18.83 -4.67 11.58
CA LYS A 229 19.22 -5.46 10.42
C LYS A 229 19.30 -6.96 10.73
N SER A 230 19.99 -7.34 11.81
CA SER A 230 20.11 -8.74 12.25
C SER A 230 18.74 -9.35 12.56
N PHE A 231 17.89 -8.60 13.28
CA PHE A 231 16.56 -9.05 13.61
C PHE A 231 15.67 -9.25 12.37
N ALA A 232 15.72 -8.32 11.41
CA ALA A 232 14.99 -8.43 10.16
C ALA A 232 15.41 -9.66 9.32
N LEU A 233 16.71 -9.98 9.30
CA LEU A 233 17.22 -11.20 8.64
C LEU A 233 16.75 -12.47 9.35
N ALA A 234 16.71 -12.46 10.68
CA ALA A 234 16.19 -13.59 11.45
C ALA A 234 14.67 -13.77 11.26
N LEU A 235 13.90 -12.69 11.18
CA LEU A 235 12.48 -12.76 10.81
C LEU A 235 12.27 -13.34 9.41
N LYS A 236 13.12 -12.95 8.45
CA LYS A 236 13.09 -13.54 7.09
C LYS A 236 13.36 -15.05 7.14
N ALA A 237 14.31 -15.50 7.95
CA ALA A 237 14.59 -16.93 8.12
C ALA A 237 13.38 -17.66 8.73
N HIS A 238 12.74 -17.08 9.76
CA HIS A 238 11.52 -17.64 10.35
C HIS A 238 10.37 -17.75 9.31
N MET A 239 10.13 -16.70 8.53
CA MET A 239 9.12 -16.74 7.47
C MET A 239 9.42 -17.81 6.43
N LYS A 240 10.71 -17.97 6.08
CA LYS A 240 11.13 -19.01 5.14
C LYS A 240 10.87 -20.43 5.69
N ASP A 241 11.19 -20.68 6.96
CA ASP A 241 10.97 -21.98 7.59
C ASP A 241 9.48 -22.35 7.61
N LEU A 242 8.60 -21.37 7.90
CA LEU A 242 7.15 -21.57 7.83
C LEU A 242 6.67 -21.86 6.42
N ARG A 243 7.17 -21.09 5.44
CA ARG A 243 6.80 -21.28 4.05
C ARG A 243 7.23 -22.64 3.51
N ASP A 244 8.47 -23.06 3.81
CA ASP A 244 8.99 -24.36 3.42
C ASP A 244 8.19 -25.51 4.06
N LEU A 245 7.83 -25.37 5.34
CA LEU A 245 6.98 -26.31 6.05
C LEU A 245 5.59 -26.43 5.41
N VAL A 246 4.93 -25.30 5.11
CA VAL A 246 3.62 -25.35 4.44
C VAL A 246 3.73 -25.99 3.07
N ALA A 247 4.76 -25.65 2.29
CA ALA A 247 4.98 -26.20 0.96
C ALA A 247 5.28 -27.71 0.95
N GLU A 248 5.90 -28.24 2.03
CA GLU A 248 6.15 -29.68 2.19
C GLU A 248 4.84 -30.48 2.24
N TYR A 249 3.82 -29.95 2.93
CA TYR A 249 2.53 -30.63 3.10
C TYR A 249 1.48 -30.22 2.06
N HIS A 250 1.47 -28.94 1.68
CA HIS A 250 0.47 -28.31 0.82
C HIS A 250 1.15 -27.43 -0.24
N PRO A 251 1.76 -28.02 -1.29
CA PRO A 251 2.60 -27.27 -2.24
C PRO A 251 1.85 -26.21 -3.08
N LYS A 252 0.52 -26.26 -3.10
CA LYS A 252 -0.34 -25.28 -3.79
C LYS A 252 -0.91 -24.21 -2.86
N ALA A 253 -0.67 -24.33 -1.56
CA ALA A 253 -1.19 -23.41 -0.56
C ALA A 253 -0.58 -22.01 -0.72
N THR A 254 -1.41 -20.99 -0.58
CA THR A 254 -0.94 -19.60 -0.50
C THR A 254 -0.37 -19.32 0.89
N VAL A 255 0.63 -18.44 0.97
CA VAL A 255 1.20 -18.01 2.25
C VAL A 255 1.29 -16.48 2.24
N PHE A 256 0.70 -15.88 3.26
CA PHE A 256 0.76 -14.44 3.48
C PHE A 256 1.21 -14.13 4.90
N PHE A 257 2.19 -13.23 5.03
CA PHE A 257 2.68 -12.70 6.31
C PHE A 257 2.22 -11.25 6.43
N ASN A 258 1.28 -10.99 7.34
CA ASN A 258 0.70 -9.66 7.50
C ASN A 258 1.59 -8.71 8.30
N SER A 259 1.72 -7.49 7.77
CA SER A 259 2.40 -6.36 8.42
C SER A 259 1.76 -5.07 7.97
N ALA A 260 2.20 -3.93 8.55
CA ALA A 260 1.75 -2.61 8.09
C ALA A 260 1.93 -2.45 6.57
N THR A 261 0.85 -2.18 5.87
CA THR A 261 0.79 -2.19 4.39
C THR A 261 1.42 -0.95 3.74
N HIS A 262 1.61 0.14 4.49
CA HIS A 262 2.23 1.34 3.94
C HIS A 262 3.59 1.07 3.29
N ILE A 263 3.77 1.58 2.08
CA ILE A 263 5.02 1.48 1.32
C ILE A 263 6.14 2.35 1.93
N ALA A 264 5.86 3.13 2.97
CA ALA A 264 6.85 3.93 3.67
C ALA A 264 7.98 3.05 4.25
N ASN A 265 9.21 3.48 4.08
CA ASN A 265 10.46 2.87 4.55
C ASN A 265 10.94 1.63 3.77
N LYS A 266 11.98 1.85 2.98
CA LYS A 266 12.80 0.78 2.44
C LYS A 266 13.56 0.13 3.61
N SER A 267 13.09 -1.04 4.08
CA SER A 267 13.76 -1.79 5.13
C SER A 267 13.95 -3.25 4.66
N ILE A 268 14.98 -3.89 5.18
CA ILE A 268 15.24 -5.32 4.93
C ILE A 268 14.01 -6.16 5.28
N PHE A 269 13.29 -5.77 6.33
CA PHE A 269 12.08 -6.44 6.74
C PHE A 269 10.94 -6.33 5.69
N LYS A 270 10.72 -5.16 5.10
CA LYS A 270 9.72 -4.97 4.04
C LYS A 270 10.08 -5.76 2.77
N GLU A 271 11.36 -5.77 2.40
CA GLU A 271 11.83 -6.57 1.28
C GLU A 271 11.63 -8.07 1.54
N ALA A 272 11.89 -8.53 2.79
CA ALA A 272 11.64 -9.91 3.18
C ALA A 272 10.17 -10.31 3.10
N LEU A 273 9.24 -9.43 3.52
CA LEU A 273 7.81 -9.68 3.35
C LEU A 273 7.44 -9.85 1.88
N TYR A 274 7.92 -8.96 1.00
CA TYR A 274 7.62 -9.05 -0.44
C TYR A 274 8.17 -10.33 -1.10
N GLU A 275 9.30 -10.86 -0.61
CA GLU A 275 9.86 -12.11 -1.10
C GLU A 275 9.16 -13.36 -0.55
N MET A 276 8.68 -13.30 0.69
CA MET A 276 8.11 -14.46 1.37
C MET A 276 6.61 -14.64 1.09
N ASN A 277 5.90 -13.58 0.77
CA ASN A 277 4.49 -13.63 0.44
C ASN A 277 4.25 -14.19 -0.98
N THR A 278 3.24 -15.02 -1.14
CA THR A 278 2.78 -15.50 -2.45
C THR A 278 2.00 -14.43 -3.21
N HIS A 279 1.36 -13.52 -2.49
CA HIS A 279 0.60 -12.37 -2.99
C HIS A 279 0.69 -11.25 -1.95
N ALA A 280 0.25 -10.04 -2.29
CA ALA A 280 0.16 -8.96 -1.31
C ALA A 280 -1.30 -8.72 -0.93
N GLU A 281 -1.60 -8.65 0.37
CA GLU A 281 -2.88 -8.17 0.85
C GLU A 281 -2.73 -6.75 1.39
N LEU A 282 -3.56 -5.85 0.87
CA LEU A 282 -3.51 -4.40 1.13
C LEU A 282 -4.62 -4.05 2.12
N GLU A 283 -4.33 -4.31 3.40
CA GLU A 283 -5.29 -4.09 4.48
C GLU A 283 -5.57 -2.60 4.67
N ASP A 284 -6.84 -2.24 4.69
CA ASP A 284 -7.29 -0.87 4.90
C ASP A 284 -8.66 -0.82 5.58
N LEU A 285 -8.94 0.32 6.22
CA LEU A 285 -10.26 0.73 6.67
C LEU A 285 -10.45 2.20 6.26
N PRO A 286 -10.86 2.48 5.01
CA PRO A 286 -10.86 3.82 4.44
C PRO A 286 -11.65 4.84 5.25
N THR A 287 -12.65 4.39 6.02
CA THR A 287 -13.43 5.26 6.92
C THR A 287 -12.58 5.98 7.95
N THR A 288 -11.48 5.37 8.45
CA THR A 288 -10.69 5.90 9.58
C THR A 288 -9.17 5.81 9.44
N TRP A 289 -8.65 5.01 8.48
CA TRP A 289 -7.21 4.78 8.33
C TRP A 289 -6.56 5.60 7.20
N GLY A 290 -7.04 6.78 6.92
CA GLY A 290 -6.40 7.69 5.96
C GLY A 290 -7.20 7.99 4.69
N GLY A 291 -8.40 7.43 4.55
CA GLY A 291 -9.31 7.74 3.45
C GLY A 291 -9.15 6.83 2.24
N TYR A 292 -9.84 7.20 1.17
CA TYR A 292 -10.06 6.34 0.00
C TYR A 292 -8.96 6.38 -1.06
N ASP A 293 -7.90 7.20 -0.87
CA ASP A 293 -6.82 7.39 -1.86
C ASP A 293 -5.53 6.58 -1.56
N LYS A 294 -5.53 5.73 -0.54
CA LYS A 294 -4.39 4.86 -0.20
C LYS A 294 -4.21 3.72 -1.21
N LEU A 295 -5.29 3.02 -1.53
CA LEU A 295 -5.28 1.85 -2.42
C LEU A 295 -4.59 2.09 -3.78
N PRO A 296 -4.83 3.20 -4.52
CA PRO A 296 -4.23 3.40 -5.83
C PRO A 296 -2.70 3.32 -5.85
N LEU A 297 -2.04 3.93 -4.85
CA LEU A 297 -0.58 3.90 -4.75
C LEU A 297 -0.06 2.50 -4.44
N GLU A 298 -0.63 1.85 -3.43
CA GLU A 298 -0.22 0.51 -2.99
C GLU A 298 -0.44 -0.54 -4.09
N ALA A 299 -1.58 -0.51 -4.76
CA ALA A 299 -1.88 -1.39 -5.87
C ALA A 299 -0.88 -1.24 -7.02
N LYS A 300 -0.63 -0.01 -7.47
CA LYS A 300 0.32 0.27 -8.55
C LYS A 300 1.76 -0.13 -8.19
N PHE A 301 2.15 0.01 -6.93
CA PHE A 301 3.47 -0.42 -6.45
C PHE A 301 3.65 -1.93 -6.55
N HIS A 302 2.70 -2.72 -6.06
CA HIS A 302 2.79 -4.19 -6.07
C HIS A 302 2.60 -4.77 -7.47
N LEU A 303 1.60 -4.30 -8.21
CA LEU A 303 1.36 -4.75 -9.59
C LEU A 303 2.51 -4.39 -10.53
N GLY A 304 3.17 -3.25 -10.33
CA GLY A 304 4.38 -2.86 -11.06
C GLY A 304 5.54 -3.83 -10.86
N LYS A 305 5.54 -4.59 -9.76
CA LYS A 305 6.50 -5.67 -9.47
C LYS A 305 6.02 -7.06 -9.91
N GLY A 306 4.85 -7.15 -10.54
CA GLY A 306 4.25 -8.42 -10.96
C GLY A 306 3.67 -9.24 -9.80
N THR A 307 3.45 -8.64 -8.62
CA THR A 307 2.87 -9.31 -7.45
C THR A 307 1.35 -9.26 -7.54
N PRO A 308 0.63 -10.39 -7.55
CA PRO A 308 -0.83 -10.39 -7.43
C PRO A 308 -1.28 -9.77 -6.12
N ILE A 309 -2.40 -9.05 -6.14
CA ILE A 309 -2.88 -8.31 -4.97
C ILE A 309 -4.32 -8.64 -4.60
N VAL A 310 -4.57 -8.64 -3.30
CA VAL A 310 -5.90 -8.62 -2.68
C VAL A 310 -6.01 -7.30 -1.92
N ALA A 311 -7.01 -6.49 -2.21
CA ALA A 311 -7.30 -5.30 -1.43
C ALA A 311 -8.32 -5.62 -0.35
N MET A 312 -8.06 -5.16 0.86
CA MET A 312 -8.91 -5.40 2.01
C MET A 312 -9.59 -4.13 2.48
N SER A 313 -10.81 -4.28 2.92
CA SER A 313 -11.56 -3.32 3.70
C SER A 313 -12.40 -4.10 4.72
N GLY A 314 -13.29 -3.45 5.45
CA GLY A 314 -14.15 -4.14 6.40
C GLY A 314 -15.59 -3.65 6.36
N LYS A 315 -16.53 -4.46 6.82
CA LYS A 315 -17.90 -4.01 7.09
C LYS A 315 -17.97 -2.91 8.15
N PHE A 316 -16.88 -2.73 8.89
CA PHE A 316 -16.76 -1.94 10.11
C PHE A 316 -16.91 -0.45 9.87
N HIS A 317 -17.53 0.25 10.82
CA HIS A 317 -17.73 1.68 10.74
C HIS A 317 -16.51 2.48 11.20
N LYS A 318 -15.94 2.12 12.35
CA LYS A 318 -14.91 2.94 13.01
C LYS A 318 -13.60 2.21 13.29
N ALA A 319 -13.66 0.96 13.70
CA ALA A 319 -12.49 0.18 14.07
C ALA A 319 -12.56 -1.23 13.47
N TRP A 320 -11.39 -1.76 13.10
CA TRP A 320 -11.28 -3.14 12.63
C TRP A 320 -11.77 -4.10 13.73
N GLY A 321 -12.53 -5.12 13.35
CA GLY A 321 -13.04 -6.14 14.26
C GLY A 321 -14.13 -5.70 15.24
N GLU A 322 -14.74 -4.51 15.06
CA GLU A 322 -15.82 -4.07 15.95
C GLU A 322 -17.11 -4.86 15.76
N PHE A 323 -17.77 -5.20 16.87
CA PHE A 323 -19.10 -5.80 16.87
C PHE A 323 -20.18 -4.73 16.67
N GLY A 324 -21.11 -4.97 15.72
CA GLY A 324 -22.29 -4.12 15.51
C GLY A 324 -22.03 -2.78 14.82
N GLY A 325 -20.80 -2.50 14.39
CA GLY A 325 -20.48 -1.36 13.52
C GLY A 325 -20.66 -1.72 12.05
N PHE A 326 -21.37 -0.88 11.28
CA PHE A 326 -21.66 -1.14 9.87
C PHE A 326 -21.41 0.10 9.00
N LYS A 327 -20.72 -0.11 7.89
CA LYS A 327 -20.69 0.83 6.77
C LYS A 327 -22.03 0.80 6.01
N HIS A 328 -22.32 1.88 5.31
CA HIS A 328 -23.40 1.88 4.34
C HIS A 328 -23.11 0.84 3.24
N PRO A 329 -24.12 0.05 2.78
CA PRO A 329 -23.90 -0.98 1.75
C PRO A 329 -23.31 -0.45 0.44
N ASP A 330 -23.66 0.79 0.07
CA ASP A 330 -23.11 1.42 -1.13
C ASP A 330 -21.64 1.81 -0.97
N ALA A 331 -21.17 2.13 0.25
CA ALA A 331 -19.76 2.30 0.52
C ALA A 331 -18.97 1.00 0.28
N ILE A 332 -19.48 -0.14 0.76
CA ILE A 332 -18.90 -1.46 0.53
C ILE A 332 -18.84 -1.76 -0.97
N LYS A 333 -19.91 -1.45 -1.70
CA LYS A 333 -19.99 -1.64 -3.16
C LYS A 333 -18.98 -0.76 -3.91
N TYR A 334 -18.81 0.50 -3.52
CA TYR A 334 -17.82 1.39 -4.09
C TYR A 334 -16.39 0.89 -3.82
N GLU A 335 -16.10 0.48 -2.59
CA GLU A 335 -14.81 -0.08 -2.20
C GLU A 335 -14.48 -1.33 -3.01
N ALA A 336 -15.43 -2.24 -3.19
CA ALA A 336 -15.26 -3.43 -4.04
C ALA A 336 -14.99 -3.07 -5.51
N ALA A 337 -15.75 -2.12 -6.07
CA ALA A 337 -15.52 -1.64 -7.43
C ALA A 337 -14.13 -0.98 -7.58
N ALA A 338 -13.68 -0.22 -6.57
CA ALA A 338 -12.35 0.38 -6.56
C ALA A 338 -11.24 -0.70 -6.51
N MET A 339 -11.41 -1.75 -5.69
CA MET A 339 -10.45 -2.86 -5.62
C MET A 339 -10.25 -3.50 -7.00
N ILE A 340 -11.33 -3.88 -7.69
CA ILE A 340 -11.27 -4.42 -9.04
C ILE A 340 -10.65 -3.41 -10.01
N SER A 341 -11.04 -2.16 -9.96
CA SER A 341 -10.54 -1.11 -10.87
C SER A 341 -9.04 -0.90 -10.77
N PHE A 342 -8.45 -1.10 -9.61
CA PHE A 342 -6.99 -1.03 -9.41
C PHE A 342 -6.30 -2.40 -9.51
N GLY A 343 -6.95 -3.41 -10.08
CA GLY A 343 -6.36 -4.70 -10.41
C GLY A 343 -6.29 -5.70 -9.25
N ALA A 344 -7.00 -5.44 -8.14
CA ALA A 344 -7.02 -6.30 -6.96
C ALA A 344 -8.22 -7.23 -6.91
N SER A 345 -8.06 -8.39 -6.27
CA SER A 345 -9.20 -9.15 -5.71
C SER A 345 -9.76 -8.41 -4.49
N CYS A 346 -11.02 -8.65 -4.17
CA CYS A 346 -11.70 -8.00 -3.05
C CYS A 346 -11.66 -8.87 -1.79
N ASN A 347 -11.45 -8.23 -0.62
CA ASN A 347 -11.57 -8.88 0.68
C ASN A 347 -12.27 -7.94 1.67
N PHE A 348 -13.32 -8.41 2.35
CA PHE A 348 -14.00 -7.66 3.39
C PHE A 348 -13.86 -8.34 4.74
N GLY A 349 -13.32 -7.58 5.72
CA GLY A 349 -13.28 -8.01 7.11
C GLY A 349 -14.68 -8.10 7.73
N ASP A 350 -14.94 -9.21 8.40
CA ASP A 350 -16.09 -9.44 9.27
C ASP A 350 -15.60 -9.95 10.63
N GLN A 351 -16.43 -9.85 11.64
CA GLN A 351 -16.17 -10.33 13.01
C GLN A 351 -17.17 -11.41 13.36
N LEU A 352 -16.72 -12.67 13.45
CA LEU A 352 -17.58 -13.78 13.86
C LEU A 352 -17.99 -13.61 15.33
N HIS A 353 -19.29 -13.73 15.60
CA HIS A 353 -19.75 -13.76 16.97
C HIS A 353 -19.17 -14.97 17.71
N PRO A 354 -18.71 -14.84 18.97
CA PRO A 354 -18.08 -15.93 19.72
C PRO A 354 -18.90 -17.23 19.79
N SER A 355 -20.22 -17.14 19.70
CA SER A 355 -21.10 -18.32 19.62
C SER A 355 -20.93 -19.15 18.32
N GLY A 356 -20.19 -18.65 17.33
CA GLY A 356 -20.00 -19.32 16.04
C GLY A 356 -21.12 -19.08 15.02
N MET A 357 -22.13 -18.25 15.32
CA MET A 357 -23.23 -17.95 14.43
C MET A 357 -22.88 -16.77 13.52
N MET A 358 -23.06 -16.94 12.21
CA MET A 358 -22.83 -15.90 11.20
C MET A 358 -23.91 -14.82 11.26
N ASP A 359 -23.51 -13.56 11.08
CA ASP A 359 -24.45 -12.43 10.97
C ASP A 359 -24.96 -12.31 9.52
N MET A 360 -26.18 -12.78 9.26
CA MET A 360 -26.80 -12.79 7.93
C MET A 360 -26.97 -11.39 7.33
N GLU A 361 -27.12 -10.33 8.13
CA GLU A 361 -27.24 -8.96 7.60
C GLU A 361 -25.91 -8.47 7.03
N THR A 362 -24.79 -8.82 7.66
CA THR A 362 -23.45 -8.59 7.11
C THR A 362 -23.32 -9.24 5.73
N TYR A 363 -23.68 -10.52 5.61
CA TYR A 363 -23.54 -11.24 4.34
C TYR A 363 -24.52 -10.79 3.25
N LYS A 364 -25.70 -10.29 3.61
CA LYS A 364 -26.59 -9.61 2.67
C LYS A 364 -25.97 -8.32 2.12
N ASN A 365 -25.27 -7.55 2.95
CA ASN A 365 -24.62 -6.32 2.52
C ASN A 365 -23.38 -6.58 1.66
N ILE A 366 -22.52 -7.53 2.05
CA ILE A 366 -21.38 -7.98 1.24
C ILE A 366 -21.89 -8.56 -0.10
N GLY A 367 -22.97 -9.36 -0.07
CA GLY A 367 -23.58 -9.94 -1.25
C GLY A 367 -24.06 -8.91 -2.27
N LYS A 368 -24.57 -7.75 -1.84
CA LYS A 368 -24.92 -6.65 -2.75
C LYS A 368 -23.67 -6.09 -3.49
N ALA A 369 -22.55 -5.98 -2.79
CA ALA A 369 -21.31 -5.55 -3.39
C ALA A 369 -20.75 -6.63 -4.33
N TYR A 370 -20.75 -7.88 -3.91
CA TYR A 370 -20.24 -9.00 -4.71
C TYR A 370 -21.14 -9.39 -5.88
N ASP A 371 -22.44 -9.08 -5.85
CA ASP A 371 -23.30 -9.14 -7.04
C ASP A 371 -22.83 -8.17 -8.15
N TYR A 372 -22.27 -7.03 -7.75
CA TYR A 372 -21.67 -6.10 -8.69
C TYR A 372 -20.29 -6.58 -9.16
N VAL A 373 -19.47 -7.09 -8.24
CA VAL A 373 -18.15 -7.64 -8.54
C VAL A 373 -18.23 -8.77 -9.56
N GLU A 374 -19.17 -9.71 -9.43
CA GLU A 374 -19.37 -10.80 -10.40
C GLU A 374 -19.53 -10.32 -11.86
N LYS A 375 -19.93 -9.07 -12.08
CA LYS A 375 -20.11 -8.49 -13.41
C LYS A 375 -18.84 -7.80 -13.95
N ILE A 376 -17.86 -7.56 -13.08
CA ILE A 376 -16.67 -6.78 -13.43
C ILE A 376 -15.34 -7.46 -13.03
N GLU A 377 -15.36 -8.57 -12.31
CA GLU A 377 -14.17 -9.23 -11.77
C GLU A 377 -13.16 -9.72 -12.81
N ASP A 378 -13.64 -9.98 -14.04
CA ASP A 378 -12.76 -10.37 -15.15
C ASP A 378 -11.98 -9.19 -15.74
N TYR A 379 -12.27 -7.95 -15.34
CA TYR A 379 -11.74 -6.73 -15.97
C TYR A 379 -10.72 -5.97 -15.12
N GLY A 380 -10.30 -6.52 -14.01
CA GLY A 380 -9.32 -5.89 -13.11
C GLY A 380 -8.14 -6.80 -12.76
N PRO A 381 -8.34 -7.86 -11.95
CA PRO A 381 -7.26 -8.79 -11.57
C PRO A 381 -6.52 -9.37 -12.77
N GLY A 382 -5.19 -9.53 -12.63
CA GLY A 382 -4.32 -9.94 -13.73
C GLY A 382 -3.94 -8.82 -14.71
N GLY A 383 -4.52 -7.63 -14.56
CA GLY A 383 -4.14 -6.44 -15.32
C GLY A 383 -2.87 -5.79 -14.77
N THR A 384 -2.06 -5.23 -15.66
CA THR A 384 -0.86 -4.46 -15.31
C THR A 384 -1.16 -2.96 -15.52
N PRO A 385 -0.88 -2.08 -14.55
CA PRO A 385 -1.01 -0.64 -14.73
C PRO A 385 -0.16 -0.13 -15.89
N VAL A 386 -0.72 0.69 -16.76
CA VAL A 386 -0.03 1.25 -17.93
C VAL A 386 -0.17 2.76 -17.93
N SER A 387 0.95 3.46 -17.94
CA SER A 387 1.03 4.92 -18.13
C SER A 387 2.42 5.30 -18.60
N ASN A 388 2.53 6.40 -19.35
CA ASN A 388 3.81 7.00 -19.70
C ASN A 388 4.24 8.12 -18.73
N LEU A 389 3.51 8.30 -17.63
CA LEU A 389 3.85 9.15 -16.49
C LEU A 389 4.24 8.28 -15.30
N GLY A 390 5.44 8.49 -14.76
CA GLY A 390 5.97 7.73 -13.65
C GLY A 390 6.22 8.59 -12.40
N VAL A 391 5.99 8.00 -11.23
CA VAL A 391 6.38 8.57 -9.94
C VAL A 391 7.46 7.69 -9.33
N TRP A 392 8.67 8.22 -9.14
CA TRP A 392 9.74 7.48 -8.48
C TRP A 392 9.69 7.74 -6.97
N LEU A 393 9.13 6.83 -6.23
CA LEU A 393 8.79 7.01 -4.82
C LEU A 393 9.98 7.39 -3.95
N SER A 394 9.76 8.32 -3.03
CA SER A 394 10.71 8.72 -1.99
C SER A 394 10.71 7.76 -0.80
N LEU A 395 9.67 6.95 -0.66
CA LEU A 395 9.36 6.11 0.50
C LEU A 395 9.13 6.93 1.78
N LYS A 396 8.73 8.19 1.60
CA LYS A 396 8.20 9.07 2.64
C LYS A 396 6.70 9.26 2.38
N HIS A 397 5.88 8.74 3.27
CA HIS A 397 4.43 8.66 3.07
C HIS A 397 3.79 9.98 2.65
N GLU A 398 4.08 11.07 3.36
CA GLU A 398 3.48 12.40 3.08
C GLU A 398 3.82 12.93 1.69
N ALA A 399 5.07 12.75 1.25
CA ALA A 399 5.53 13.19 -0.05
C ALA A 399 4.92 12.33 -1.17
N ASP A 400 5.02 11.01 -1.05
CA ASP A 400 4.54 10.10 -2.08
C ASP A 400 3.01 10.15 -2.22
N GLN A 401 2.29 10.11 -1.09
CA GLN A 401 0.83 10.21 -1.08
C GLN A 401 0.34 11.59 -1.54
N GLY A 402 1.08 12.66 -1.22
CA GLY A 402 0.75 14.00 -1.69
C GLY A 402 0.82 14.15 -3.21
N VAL A 403 1.88 13.61 -3.85
CA VAL A 403 1.96 13.54 -5.32
C VAL A 403 0.78 12.74 -5.87
N VAL A 404 0.53 11.57 -5.31
CA VAL A 404 -0.52 10.67 -5.80
C VAL A 404 -1.90 11.31 -5.65
N ASN A 405 -2.20 11.95 -4.53
CA ASN A 405 -3.47 12.67 -4.33
C ASN A 405 -3.67 13.77 -5.39
N MET A 406 -2.61 14.53 -5.72
CA MET A 406 -2.69 15.53 -6.78
C MET A 406 -2.95 14.89 -8.15
N LEU A 407 -2.23 13.82 -8.51
CA LEU A 407 -2.42 13.12 -9.78
C LEU A 407 -3.82 12.53 -9.92
N LEU A 408 -4.31 11.83 -8.89
CA LEU A 408 -5.65 11.25 -8.87
C LEU A 408 -6.73 12.32 -9.09
N GLN A 409 -6.61 13.47 -8.45
CA GLN A 409 -7.56 14.57 -8.56
C GLN A 409 -7.42 15.38 -9.85
N LEU A 410 -6.30 15.25 -10.56
CA LEU A 410 -6.07 15.81 -11.90
C LEU A 410 -6.40 14.79 -12.99
N HIS A 411 -6.89 13.60 -12.64
CA HIS A 411 -7.16 12.48 -13.54
C HIS A 411 -5.95 12.10 -14.40
N GLN A 412 -4.76 12.19 -13.80
CA GLN A 412 -3.51 11.75 -14.42
C GLN A 412 -3.20 10.33 -13.92
N ASP A 413 -3.31 9.35 -14.81
CA ASP A 413 -2.88 8.00 -14.47
C ASP A 413 -1.35 7.91 -14.44
N PHE A 414 -0.80 7.01 -13.62
CA PHE A 414 0.64 6.91 -13.40
C PHE A 414 1.06 5.46 -13.12
N VAL A 415 2.35 5.21 -13.26
CA VAL A 415 3.02 3.99 -12.78
C VAL A 415 4.08 4.35 -11.74
N VAL A 416 4.43 3.40 -10.88
CA VAL A 416 5.60 3.55 -10.01
C VAL A 416 6.85 3.36 -10.87
N ALA A 417 7.72 4.38 -10.87
CA ALA A 417 8.93 4.41 -11.69
C ALA A 417 10.13 3.80 -10.94
N ASP A 418 11.00 3.18 -11.72
CA ASP A 418 12.33 2.74 -11.32
C ASP A 418 13.29 2.78 -12.52
N VAL A 419 14.48 2.20 -12.37
CA VAL A 419 15.49 2.17 -13.45
C VAL A 419 15.02 1.34 -14.65
N ASP A 420 14.26 0.28 -14.40
CA ASP A 420 13.91 -0.71 -15.41
C ASP A 420 12.84 -0.18 -16.38
N ASN A 421 11.88 0.60 -15.86
CA ASN A 421 10.78 1.13 -16.66
C ASN A 421 10.99 2.59 -17.14
N LEU A 422 12.06 3.29 -16.71
CA LEU A 422 12.30 4.70 -17.01
C LEU A 422 12.24 5.03 -18.51
N ASN A 423 12.77 4.16 -19.36
CA ASN A 423 12.81 4.38 -20.82
C ASN A 423 11.44 4.27 -21.51
N SER A 424 10.43 3.72 -20.83
CA SER A 424 9.05 3.67 -21.34
C SER A 424 8.24 4.92 -20.97
N LEU A 425 8.81 5.80 -20.13
CA LEU A 425 8.14 7.00 -19.65
C LEU A 425 8.43 8.21 -20.55
N GLU A 426 7.45 9.08 -20.70
CA GLU A 426 7.63 10.42 -21.22
C GLU A 426 7.87 11.46 -20.14
N MET A 427 7.30 11.22 -18.94
CA MET A 427 7.42 12.12 -17.81
C MET A 427 7.75 11.35 -16.53
N LEU A 428 8.68 11.90 -15.76
CA LEU A 428 9.05 11.42 -14.42
C LEU A 428 8.77 12.50 -13.38
N ILE A 429 8.25 12.09 -12.23
CA ILE A 429 8.05 12.94 -11.05
C ILE A 429 8.94 12.41 -9.93
N LEU A 430 9.76 13.29 -9.35
CA LEU A 430 10.55 13.03 -8.16
C LEU A 430 9.93 13.77 -6.98
N PRO A 431 9.27 13.07 -6.05
CA PRO A 431 8.75 13.66 -4.82
C PRO A 431 9.87 14.28 -3.99
N SER A 432 9.53 15.21 -3.13
CA SER A 432 10.45 15.74 -2.13
C SER A 432 11.02 14.57 -1.29
N HIS A 433 12.27 14.71 -0.83
CA HIS A 433 13.03 13.63 -0.14
C HIS A 433 13.40 12.41 -0.99
N ARG A 434 13.17 12.40 -2.33
CA ARG A 434 13.70 11.35 -3.18
C ARG A 434 15.19 11.60 -3.46
N ASN A 435 16.05 11.24 -2.49
CA ASN A 435 17.51 11.30 -2.67
C ASN A 435 17.97 10.25 -3.69
N LEU A 436 18.91 10.63 -4.53
CA LEU A 436 19.44 9.80 -5.61
C LEU A 436 20.83 9.26 -5.27
N SER A 437 21.10 8.04 -5.66
CA SER A 437 22.49 7.56 -5.82
C SER A 437 23.12 8.22 -7.04
N THR A 438 24.44 8.19 -7.15
CA THR A 438 25.15 8.70 -8.32
C THR A 438 24.69 8.03 -9.62
N ASN A 439 24.51 6.71 -9.60
CA ASN A 439 24.06 5.95 -10.77
C ASN A 439 22.63 6.31 -11.20
N GLU A 440 21.69 6.43 -10.26
CA GLU A 440 20.32 6.87 -10.56
C GLU A 440 20.32 8.28 -11.15
N SER A 441 21.11 9.17 -10.58
CA SER A 441 21.28 10.56 -11.02
C SER A 441 21.78 10.64 -12.47
N GLU A 442 22.85 9.91 -12.79
CA GLU A 442 23.40 9.84 -14.16
C GLU A 442 22.41 9.25 -15.15
N THR A 443 21.67 8.22 -14.74
CA THR A 443 20.66 7.56 -15.57
C THR A 443 19.49 8.50 -15.89
N ILE A 444 18.96 9.19 -14.88
CA ILE A 444 17.87 10.16 -15.07
C ILE A 444 18.35 11.36 -15.89
N GLN A 445 19.57 11.90 -15.62
CA GLN A 445 20.11 13.00 -16.40
C GLN A 445 20.25 12.64 -17.88
N LYS A 446 20.74 11.43 -18.18
CA LYS A 446 20.84 10.95 -19.57
C LYS A 446 19.46 10.84 -20.22
N TRP A 447 18.47 10.34 -19.48
CA TRP A 447 17.10 10.22 -19.95
C TRP A 447 16.47 11.60 -20.23
N VAL A 448 16.68 12.61 -19.38
CA VAL A 448 16.25 14.01 -19.60
C VAL A 448 16.92 14.59 -20.84
N ASN A 449 18.23 14.38 -21.03
CA ASN A 449 18.98 14.86 -22.20
C ASN A 449 18.48 14.24 -23.51
N ASN A 450 17.87 13.05 -23.45
CA ASN A 450 17.24 12.36 -24.58
C ASN A 450 15.77 12.75 -24.81
N GLY A 451 15.27 13.78 -24.11
CA GLY A 451 13.92 14.32 -24.30
C GLY A 451 12.91 13.97 -23.20
N GLY A 452 13.30 13.19 -22.20
CA GLY A 452 12.47 12.91 -21.04
C GLY A 452 12.09 14.18 -20.27
N LYS A 453 10.89 14.23 -19.74
CA LYS A 453 10.31 15.38 -19.03
C LYS A 453 10.33 15.13 -17.53
N LEU A 454 10.84 16.07 -16.76
CA LEU A 454 11.07 15.89 -15.34
C LEU A 454 10.39 16.96 -14.50
N ILE A 455 9.70 16.54 -13.41
CA ILE A 455 9.22 17.44 -12.36
C ILE A 455 9.86 17.01 -11.05
N VAL A 456 10.40 17.98 -10.30
CA VAL A 456 11.08 17.75 -9.03
C VAL A 456 10.54 18.69 -7.97
N PHE A 457 10.30 18.18 -6.75
CA PHE A 457 9.84 18.96 -5.60
C PHE A 457 10.91 19.06 -4.53
N GLY A 458 11.09 20.24 -3.92
CA GLY A 458 11.93 20.49 -2.76
C GLY A 458 13.33 19.89 -2.89
N LYS A 459 13.70 19.03 -1.95
CA LYS A 459 14.98 18.30 -1.94
C LYS A 459 15.00 17.04 -2.79
N GLY A 460 13.97 16.79 -3.58
CA GLY A 460 14.00 15.74 -4.59
C GLY A 460 15.20 15.90 -5.52
N ALA A 461 15.76 14.79 -5.96
CA ALA A 461 16.99 14.75 -6.78
C ALA A 461 18.30 15.17 -6.08
N MET A 462 18.32 15.42 -4.78
CA MET A 462 19.60 15.57 -4.06
C MET A 462 20.36 14.24 -4.02
N LEU A 463 21.67 14.30 -4.15
CA LEU A 463 22.52 13.13 -3.95
C LEU A 463 22.49 12.69 -2.48
N THR A 464 22.46 11.38 -2.26
CA THR A 464 22.45 10.81 -0.91
C THR A 464 23.65 11.32 -0.08
N ASN A 465 23.36 11.87 1.09
CA ASN A 465 24.33 12.45 2.02
C ASN A 465 25.11 13.65 1.48
N LYS A 466 24.59 14.37 0.51
CA LYS A 466 25.22 15.59 -0.04
C LYS A 466 24.15 16.66 -0.27
N ASP A 467 24.53 17.91 0.02
CA ASP A 467 23.67 19.09 -0.20
C ASP A 467 23.84 19.64 -1.64
N ILE A 468 23.78 18.75 -2.62
CA ILE A 468 23.83 19.09 -4.05
C ILE A 468 22.82 18.26 -4.82
N PHE A 469 22.23 18.88 -5.84
CA PHE A 469 21.38 18.15 -6.78
C PHE A 469 22.24 17.26 -7.68
N GLY A 470 21.79 16.04 -7.91
CA GLY A 470 22.44 15.09 -8.81
C GLY A 470 22.08 15.31 -10.28
N ILE A 471 21.07 16.12 -10.55
CA ILE A 471 20.52 16.42 -11.88
C ILE A 471 20.62 17.93 -12.12
N ASP A 472 20.85 18.37 -13.35
CA ASP A 472 20.81 19.79 -13.70
C ASP A 472 19.36 20.29 -13.72
N LEU A 473 18.97 20.93 -12.63
CA LEU A 473 17.67 21.57 -12.42
C LEU A 473 17.65 23.06 -12.84
N GLY A 474 18.79 23.60 -13.33
CA GLY A 474 18.97 25.02 -13.60
C GLY A 474 19.16 25.87 -12.36
N VAL A 475 19.41 25.26 -11.22
CA VAL A 475 19.62 25.87 -9.92
C VAL A 475 20.70 25.14 -9.12
N ASN A 476 21.30 25.84 -8.13
CA ASN A 476 22.17 25.25 -7.12
C ASN A 476 21.56 25.44 -5.74
N TYR A 477 21.62 24.43 -4.90
CA TYR A 477 21.19 24.53 -3.50
C TYR A 477 22.08 25.51 -2.74
N GLU A 478 21.47 26.38 -1.93
CA GLU A 478 22.18 27.32 -1.06
C GLU A 478 22.02 26.96 0.42
N SER A 479 20.78 26.88 0.89
CA SER A 479 20.48 26.65 2.32
C SER A 479 19.01 26.34 2.56
N GLU A 480 18.67 26.05 3.81
CA GLU A 480 17.29 26.12 4.31
C GLU A 480 16.85 27.58 4.42
N SER A 481 15.52 27.78 4.37
CA SER A 481 14.95 29.09 4.70
C SER A 481 15.12 29.41 6.19
N PRO A 482 15.39 30.67 6.58
CA PRO A 482 15.31 31.08 7.98
C PRO A 482 13.87 31.37 8.44
N PHE A 483 12.89 31.30 7.52
CA PHE A 483 11.48 31.53 7.80
C PHE A 483 10.72 30.21 7.90
N ASP A 484 9.69 30.18 8.72
CA ASP A 484 8.82 29.02 8.90
C ASP A 484 7.89 28.80 7.71
N PHE A 485 7.55 29.88 7.00
CA PHE A 485 6.66 29.92 5.84
C PHE A 485 7.08 31.04 4.89
N ASP A 486 6.56 31.04 3.67
CA ASP A 486 6.79 32.08 2.69
C ASP A 486 5.60 32.24 1.71
N PHE A 487 5.80 33.06 0.69
CA PHE A 487 4.78 33.31 -0.33
C PHE A 487 5.35 33.10 -1.73
N THR A 488 4.54 32.56 -2.63
CA THR A 488 4.88 32.42 -4.06
C THR A 488 4.25 33.53 -4.88
N VAL A 489 5.01 34.07 -5.83
CA VAL A 489 4.57 35.05 -6.84
C VAL A 489 4.87 34.53 -8.24
N LEU A 490 3.85 34.34 -9.07
CA LEU A 490 4.00 33.87 -10.44
C LEU A 490 4.58 34.97 -11.36
N LYS A 491 5.32 34.55 -12.38
CA LYS A 491 5.97 35.42 -13.38
C LYS A 491 5.40 35.18 -14.78
N ASN A 492 4.11 35.46 -14.98
CA ASN A 492 3.39 35.25 -16.25
C ASN A 492 3.52 33.80 -16.79
N ALA A 493 3.59 32.84 -15.90
CA ALA A 493 3.68 31.42 -16.22
C ALA A 493 2.88 30.61 -15.20
N LEU A 494 2.36 29.46 -15.59
CA LEU A 494 1.57 28.54 -14.75
C LEU A 494 0.33 29.18 -14.13
N GLU A 495 -0.24 30.22 -14.77
CA GLU A 495 -1.31 31.07 -14.24
C GLU A 495 -2.73 30.54 -14.50
N GLU A 496 -2.86 29.45 -15.25
CA GLU A 496 -4.18 28.89 -15.55
C GLU A 496 -4.88 28.47 -14.27
N ASP A 497 -6.06 29.05 -14.03
CA ASP A 497 -6.90 28.81 -12.86
C ASP A 497 -6.18 28.98 -11.50
N VAL A 498 -5.21 29.89 -11.44
CA VAL A 498 -4.43 30.26 -10.26
C VAL A 498 -4.60 31.75 -9.96
N VAL A 499 -4.65 32.13 -8.69
CA VAL A 499 -4.73 33.54 -8.28
C VAL A 499 -3.46 34.31 -8.66
N LYS A 500 -3.64 35.52 -9.18
CA LYS A 500 -2.54 36.40 -9.63
C LYS A 500 -2.04 37.36 -8.55
N THR A 501 -1.98 36.88 -7.33
CA THR A 501 -1.48 37.63 -6.15
C THR A 501 -0.55 36.72 -5.36
N PRO A 502 0.34 37.23 -4.51
CA PRO A 502 1.13 36.36 -3.64
C PRO A 502 0.25 35.46 -2.80
N PHE A 503 0.54 34.19 -2.76
CA PHE A 503 -0.17 33.20 -1.95
C PHE A 503 0.79 32.49 -1.00
N VAL A 504 0.29 32.17 0.20
CA VAL A 504 1.08 31.57 1.28
C VAL A 504 1.40 30.10 0.98
N ASN A 505 2.62 29.69 1.33
CA ASN A 505 3.00 28.31 1.54
C ASN A 505 3.26 28.12 3.04
N TYR A 506 2.59 27.15 3.63
CA TYR A 506 2.61 26.94 5.08
C TYR A 506 3.92 26.37 5.63
N ASP A 507 4.80 25.91 4.74
CA ASP A 507 6.21 25.61 5.00
C ASP A 507 7.08 26.33 3.97
N ALA A 508 8.21 26.87 4.40
CA ALA A 508 9.07 27.65 3.51
C ALA A 508 9.85 26.78 2.52
N ALA A 509 10.08 27.32 1.33
CA ALA A 509 10.94 26.70 0.33
C ALA A 509 12.40 26.59 0.79
N ILE A 510 13.11 25.60 0.25
CA ILE A 510 14.57 25.65 0.26
C ILE A 510 15.07 26.84 -0.57
N ARG A 511 16.21 27.38 -0.19
CA ARG A 511 16.87 28.47 -0.94
C ARG A 511 17.79 27.91 -2.00
N VAL A 512 17.57 28.35 -3.23
CA VAL A 512 18.39 27.97 -4.38
C VAL A 512 18.81 29.20 -5.17
N ASN A 513 20.00 29.17 -5.74
CA ASN A 513 20.49 30.17 -6.67
C ASN A 513 20.27 29.70 -8.12
N LEU A 514 19.81 30.62 -8.98
CA LEU A 514 19.72 30.34 -10.41
C LEU A 514 21.10 30.06 -11.02
N SER A 515 21.17 29.07 -11.89
CA SER A 515 22.30 28.81 -12.77
C SER A 515 21.91 29.03 -14.25
N SER A 516 21.37 27.99 -14.88
CA SER A 516 20.91 28.03 -16.29
C SER A 516 19.39 28.14 -16.43
N GLY A 517 18.65 28.00 -15.32
CA GLY A 517 17.18 27.93 -15.32
C GLY A 517 16.50 29.30 -15.49
N ILE A 518 15.25 29.25 -15.92
CA ILE A 518 14.36 30.42 -16.08
C ILE A 518 13.35 30.40 -14.95
N PRO A 519 13.25 31.45 -14.10
CA PRO A 519 12.29 31.49 -13.02
C PRO A 519 10.87 31.67 -13.55
N LEU A 520 9.97 30.76 -13.20
CA LEU A 520 8.54 30.85 -13.48
C LEU A 520 7.76 31.47 -12.32
N ALA A 521 8.31 31.42 -11.11
CA ALA A 521 7.81 32.04 -9.91
C ALA A 521 8.93 32.42 -8.96
N MET A 522 8.71 33.45 -8.14
CA MET A 522 9.66 33.92 -7.12
C MET A 522 9.08 33.73 -5.72
N ILE A 523 9.97 33.64 -4.74
CA ILE A 523 9.61 33.66 -3.32
C ILE A 523 9.48 35.09 -2.86
N ARG A 524 8.43 35.40 -2.11
CA ARG A 524 8.37 36.58 -1.23
C ARG A 524 8.48 36.14 0.20
N GLU A 525 9.41 36.76 0.92
CA GLU A 525 9.64 36.44 2.32
C GLU A 525 8.63 37.23 3.20
N PRO A 526 8.27 36.69 4.37
CA PRO A 526 7.54 37.46 5.37
C PRO A 526 8.44 38.52 6.00
N TYR A 527 7.85 39.55 6.59
CA TYR A 527 8.65 40.56 7.31
C TYR A 527 9.46 39.98 8.46
N PHE A 528 8.98 38.92 9.12
CA PHE A 528 9.63 38.21 10.21
C PHE A 528 8.89 36.91 10.53
N ASN A 529 9.56 35.97 11.21
CA ASN A 529 8.90 34.84 11.84
C ASN A 529 8.10 35.30 13.05
N ARG A 530 6.89 34.77 13.20
CA ARG A 530 6.03 35.06 14.34
C ARG A 530 6.62 34.47 15.62
N THR A 531 6.78 35.29 16.64
CA THR A 531 7.15 34.91 17.99
C THR A 531 6.18 35.48 19.00
N TYR A 532 6.31 35.11 20.28
CA TYR A 532 5.53 35.71 21.35
C TYR A 532 5.69 37.24 21.44
N GLU A 533 6.90 37.71 21.22
CA GLU A 533 7.25 39.15 21.32
C GLU A 533 7.00 39.91 20.02
N LYS A 534 7.03 39.21 18.89
CA LYS A 534 6.98 39.82 17.56
C LYS A 534 5.97 39.10 16.67
N TYR A 535 4.83 39.73 16.52
CA TYR A 535 3.73 39.17 15.74
C TYR A 535 2.97 40.27 14.98
N SER A 536 2.21 39.86 13.98
CA SER A 536 1.32 40.69 13.19
C SER A 536 0.07 39.93 12.84
N SER A 537 -1.10 40.61 12.79
CA SER A 537 -2.37 39.99 12.42
C SER A 537 -2.77 38.77 13.29
N HIS A 538 -3.72 37.97 12.82
CA HIS A 538 -4.24 36.80 13.53
C HIS A 538 -3.38 35.57 13.34
N ARG A 539 -2.68 35.45 12.22
CA ARG A 539 -1.99 34.23 11.86
C ARG A 539 -0.60 34.52 11.26
N GLU A 540 -0.45 34.57 9.95
CA GLU A 540 0.81 34.75 9.25
C GLU A 540 1.26 36.22 9.29
N THR A 541 2.57 36.44 9.34
CA THR A 541 3.18 37.72 9.09
C THR A 541 3.03 38.07 7.61
N PRO A 542 2.65 39.32 7.24
CA PRO A 542 2.55 39.74 5.86
C PRO A 542 3.86 39.57 5.09
N TYR A 543 3.73 39.46 3.76
CA TYR A 543 4.87 39.39 2.85
C TYR A 543 5.49 40.77 2.59
N LEU A 544 6.80 40.79 2.31
CA LEU A 544 7.50 41.93 1.78
C LEU A 544 6.94 42.30 0.40
N LEU A 545 6.98 43.60 0.04
CA LEU A 545 6.45 44.04 -1.26
C LEU A 545 7.38 43.65 -2.43
N GLU A 546 8.64 43.40 -2.16
CA GLU A 546 9.64 43.01 -3.13
C GLU A 546 9.85 41.48 -3.14
N ASP A 547 10.10 40.93 -4.32
CA ASP A 547 10.46 39.53 -4.46
C ASP A 547 11.87 39.30 -3.88
N SER A 548 12.09 38.17 -3.25
CA SER A 548 13.46 37.76 -2.88
C SER A 548 14.28 37.39 -4.11
N LYS A 549 15.57 37.19 -3.93
CA LYS A 549 16.45 36.67 -5.01
C LYS A 549 16.18 35.19 -5.34
N TYR A 550 15.40 34.51 -4.53
CA TYR A 550 15.20 33.06 -4.61
C TYR A 550 13.98 32.71 -5.47
N PRO A 551 14.14 31.85 -6.49
CA PRO A 551 13.02 31.38 -7.27
C PRO A 551 12.19 30.34 -6.49
N ALA A 552 10.87 30.40 -6.67
CA ALA A 552 9.94 29.38 -6.17
C ALA A 552 9.76 28.23 -7.15
N ILE A 553 9.74 28.54 -8.46
CA ILE A 553 9.58 27.55 -9.54
C ILE A 553 10.54 27.93 -10.65
N VAL A 554 11.28 26.94 -11.18
CA VAL A 554 12.28 27.13 -12.24
C VAL A 554 12.06 26.13 -13.35
N GLN A 555 12.18 26.55 -14.60
CA GLN A 555 12.26 25.67 -15.76
C GLN A 555 13.67 25.64 -16.34
N ASN A 556 14.20 24.46 -16.58
CA ASN A 556 15.44 24.23 -17.30
C ASN A 556 15.21 23.21 -18.42
N GLY A 557 14.99 23.68 -19.64
CA GLY A 557 14.61 22.80 -20.75
C GLY A 557 13.34 21.98 -20.46
N ASN A 558 13.50 20.65 -20.42
CA ASN A 558 12.43 19.69 -20.15
C ASN A 558 12.20 19.43 -18.65
N THR A 559 12.81 20.20 -17.77
CA THR A 559 12.68 20.03 -16.32
C THR A 559 11.97 21.23 -15.69
N ILE A 560 11.01 20.98 -14.79
CA ILE A 560 10.42 21.98 -13.90
C ILE A 560 10.75 21.58 -12.45
N PHE A 561 11.36 22.52 -11.75
CA PHE A 561 11.74 22.37 -10.36
C PHE A 561 10.91 23.32 -9.48
N PHE A 562 10.35 22.79 -8.40
CA PHE A 562 9.68 23.54 -7.34
C PHE A 562 10.59 23.60 -6.12
N SER A 563 10.93 24.78 -5.64
CA SER A 563 11.74 24.95 -4.42
C SER A 563 10.99 24.52 -3.15
N HIS A 564 9.65 24.53 -3.19
CA HIS A 564 8.78 24.02 -2.13
C HIS A 564 8.56 22.51 -2.28
N SER A 565 8.35 21.83 -1.14
CA SER A 565 7.82 20.47 -1.09
C SER A 565 6.29 20.52 -1.23
N ILE A 566 5.80 20.91 -2.43
CA ILE A 566 4.35 21.10 -2.65
C ILE A 566 3.54 19.81 -2.52
N ASP A 567 4.18 18.67 -2.66
CA ASP A 567 3.63 17.34 -2.37
C ASP A 567 3.26 17.18 -0.89
N GLN A 568 4.19 17.47 0.03
CA GLN A 568 3.92 17.46 1.47
C GLN A 568 2.95 18.57 1.87
N LEU A 569 3.11 19.78 1.31
CA LEU A 569 2.16 20.87 1.53
C LEU A 569 0.75 20.49 1.12
N TYR A 570 0.60 19.77 -0.01
CA TYR A 570 -0.70 19.30 -0.45
C TYR A 570 -1.25 18.19 0.46
N PHE A 571 -0.44 17.25 0.89
CA PHE A 571 -0.85 16.21 1.83
C PHE A 571 -1.35 16.79 3.16
N ASN A 572 -0.61 17.75 3.72
CA ASN A 572 -0.89 18.31 5.05
C ASN A 572 -2.00 19.37 5.06
N HIS A 573 -2.15 20.14 3.96
CA HIS A 573 -3.03 21.32 3.93
C HIS A 573 -4.12 21.27 2.87
N GLY A 574 -4.03 20.40 1.87
CA GLY A 574 -5.05 20.24 0.81
C GLY A 574 -5.29 21.48 -0.06
N MET A 575 -4.32 22.37 -0.17
CA MET A 575 -4.48 23.65 -0.83
C MET A 575 -4.56 23.48 -2.35
N ARG A 576 -5.76 23.75 -2.93
CA ARG A 576 -6.04 23.57 -4.35
C ARG A 576 -4.99 24.20 -5.28
N ILE A 577 -4.42 25.32 -4.88
CA ILE A 577 -3.45 26.06 -5.69
C ILE A 577 -2.17 25.24 -5.97
N HIS A 578 -1.69 24.43 -5.02
CA HIS A 578 -0.53 23.54 -5.22
C HIS A 578 -0.83 22.47 -6.29
N ARG A 579 -2.00 21.85 -6.21
CA ARG A 579 -2.45 20.88 -7.23
C ARG A 579 -2.57 21.55 -8.60
N GLN A 580 -3.13 22.75 -8.66
CA GLN A 580 -3.30 23.48 -9.92
C GLN A 580 -1.94 23.87 -10.55
N LEU A 581 -1.00 24.34 -9.75
CA LEU A 581 0.37 24.63 -10.22
C LEU A 581 1.06 23.37 -10.76
N PHE A 582 0.87 22.24 -10.07
CA PHE A 582 1.41 20.97 -10.54
C PHE A 582 0.79 20.53 -11.88
N GLY A 583 -0.53 20.62 -12.01
CA GLY A 583 -1.23 20.37 -13.28
C GLY A 583 -0.75 21.28 -14.40
N ASN A 584 -0.59 22.59 -14.14
CA ASN A 584 -0.07 23.53 -15.10
C ASN A 584 1.39 23.25 -15.50
N ALA A 585 2.21 22.74 -14.57
CA ALA A 585 3.58 22.30 -14.87
C ALA A 585 3.60 21.06 -15.79
N ILE A 586 2.72 20.09 -15.54
CA ILE A 586 2.53 18.93 -16.42
C ILE A 586 2.14 19.41 -17.83
N ASN A 587 1.10 20.24 -17.93
CA ASN A 587 0.63 20.77 -19.22
C ASN A 587 1.70 21.58 -19.94
N ARG A 588 2.50 22.38 -19.22
CA ARG A 588 3.59 23.18 -19.78
C ARG A 588 4.72 22.33 -20.39
N LEU A 589 5.04 21.20 -19.75
CA LEU A 589 5.99 20.24 -20.33
C LEU A 589 5.37 19.42 -21.45
N ASN A 590 4.03 19.47 -21.57
CA ASN A 590 3.24 18.89 -22.66
C ASN A 590 3.63 17.42 -22.96
N PRO A 591 3.48 16.50 -22.01
CA PRO A 591 3.69 15.09 -22.29
C PRO A 591 2.63 14.61 -23.29
N LYS A 592 2.98 13.61 -24.07
CA LYS A 592 2.01 12.88 -24.89
C LYS A 592 1.21 11.98 -23.96
N HIS A 593 0.10 12.48 -23.43
CA HIS A 593 -0.75 11.68 -22.53
C HIS A 593 -1.25 10.41 -23.22
N MET A 594 -1.15 9.29 -22.53
CA MET A 594 -1.74 8.03 -22.97
C MET A 594 -3.26 8.08 -22.78
N ILE A 595 -3.71 8.61 -21.66
CA ILE A 595 -5.11 8.83 -21.31
C ILE A 595 -5.28 10.28 -20.86
N LYS A 596 -6.32 10.95 -21.37
CA LYS A 596 -6.80 12.23 -20.88
C LYS A 596 -8.29 12.13 -20.62
N VAL A 597 -8.74 12.59 -19.47
CA VAL A 597 -10.15 12.59 -19.07
C VAL A 597 -10.56 14.00 -18.67
N ASP A 598 -11.54 14.53 -19.38
CA ASP A 598 -12.14 15.83 -19.12
C ASP A 598 -13.55 15.66 -18.53
N ASN A 599 -14.06 16.70 -17.87
CA ASN A 599 -15.40 16.78 -17.28
C ASN A 599 -15.72 15.73 -16.18
N LEU A 600 -14.71 15.05 -15.62
CA LEU A 600 -14.86 14.25 -14.44
C LEU A 600 -14.60 15.11 -13.19
N PRO A 601 -15.45 15.09 -12.14
CA PRO A 601 -15.19 15.84 -10.91
C PRO A 601 -13.87 15.42 -10.24
N SER A 602 -13.20 16.34 -9.53
CA SER A 602 -11.90 16.06 -8.89
C SER A 602 -11.92 14.95 -7.82
N SER A 603 -13.09 14.54 -7.36
CA SER A 603 -13.28 13.33 -6.54
C SER A 603 -13.45 12.04 -7.38
N GLY A 604 -13.52 12.14 -8.70
CA GLY A 604 -13.44 10.98 -9.59
C GLY A 604 -12.03 10.38 -9.60
N ARG A 605 -11.96 9.11 -9.93
CA ARG A 605 -10.69 8.39 -10.05
C ARG A 605 -10.66 7.62 -11.35
N ILE A 606 -9.48 7.49 -11.93
CA ILE A 606 -9.26 6.63 -13.09
C ILE A 606 -8.18 5.60 -12.81
N SER A 607 -8.28 4.47 -13.47
CA SER A 607 -7.24 3.44 -13.50
C SER A 607 -7.22 2.82 -14.89
N PHE A 608 -6.03 2.66 -15.45
CA PHE A 608 -5.84 2.07 -16.77
C PHE A 608 -4.96 0.83 -16.69
N LEU A 609 -5.51 -0.30 -17.12
CA LEU A 609 -4.90 -1.62 -17.00
C LEU A 609 -4.75 -2.26 -18.40
N ASP A 610 -3.62 -2.94 -18.62
CA ASP A 610 -3.39 -3.83 -19.76
C ASP A 610 -3.56 -5.29 -19.30
N GLN A 611 -4.61 -5.94 -19.77
CA GLN A 611 -4.84 -7.39 -19.59
C GLN A 611 -4.33 -8.14 -20.85
N LYS A 612 -3.01 -8.31 -20.92
CA LYS A 612 -2.31 -8.87 -22.10
C LYS A 612 -2.81 -10.24 -22.50
N ASN A 613 -3.17 -11.08 -21.53
CA ASN A 613 -3.66 -12.44 -21.80
C ASN A 613 -5.04 -12.44 -22.46
N GLU A 614 -5.77 -11.32 -22.34
CA GLU A 614 -7.11 -11.13 -22.86
C GLU A 614 -7.13 -10.20 -24.08
N ASP A 615 -5.96 -9.77 -24.58
CA ASP A 615 -5.81 -8.82 -25.68
C ASP A 615 -6.66 -7.55 -25.54
N ARG A 616 -6.69 -6.96 -24.31
CA ARG A 616 -7.51 -5.77 -24.03
C ARG A 616 -6.88 -4.83 -23.03
N TYR A 617 -7.21 -3.54 -23.17
CA TYR A 617 -7.07 -2.54 -22.14
C TYR A 617 -8.40 -2.30 -21.44
N VAL A 618 -8.36 -1.91 -20.17
CA VAL A 618 -9.55 -1.50 -19.41
C VAL A 618 -9.27 -0.16 -18.73
N LEU A 619 -10.04 0.87 -19.12
CA LEU A 619 -10.07 2.15 -18.43
C LEU A 619 -11.25 2.17 -17.47
N HIS A 620 -10.97 2.11 -16.19
CA HIS A 620 -11.98 2.26 -15.15
C HIS A 620 -12.14 3.72 -14.76
N LEU A 621 -13.39 4.16 -14.61
CA LEU A 621 -13.76 5.45 -14.04
C LEU A 621 -14.60 5.20 -12.79
N LEU A 622 -14.22 5.86 -11.72
CA LEU A 622 -14.88 5.77 -10.42
C LEU A 622 -15.31 7.16 -9.98
N TYR A 623 -16.43 7.26 -9.32
CA TYR A 623 -16.86 8.50 -8.68
C TYR A 623 -17.50 8.22 -7.33
N SER A 624 -17.02 8.89 -6.30
CA SER A 624 -17.68 9.02 -5.02
C SER A 624 -17.34 10.38 -4.41
N SER A 625 -18.11 10.80 -3.43
CA SER A 625 -17.86 12.01 -2.67
C SER A 625 -17.83 11.66 -1.18
N PRO A 626 -16.71 11.14 -0.66
CA PRO A 626 -16.58 10.85 0.75
C PRO A 626 -16.77 12.12 1.59
N ILE A 627 -17.61 12.03 2.60
CA ILE A 627 -17.91 13.15 3.51
C ILE A 627 -17.28 12.88 4.86
N LEU A 628 -16.54 13.85 5.40
CA LEU A 628 -16.07 13.81 6.77
C LEU A 628 -17.27 14.04 7.71
N ARG A 629 -17.88 12.94 8.19
CA ARG A 629 -19.09 12.96 9.00
C ARG A 629 -18.82 13.26 10.48
N ALA A 630 -17.68 12.76 10.98
CA ALA A 630 -17.20 12.99 12.33
C ALA A 630 -15.67 13.17 12.28
N ASP A 631 -15.04 13.54 13.40
CA ASP A 631 -13.59 13.67 13.46
C ASP A 631 -12.91 12.38 12.95
N LYS A 632 -12.15 12.51 11.87
CA LYS A 632 -11.44 11.41 11.20
C LYS A 632 -12.31 10.24 10.70
N VAL A 633 -13.62 10.42 10.55
CA VAL A 633 -14.52 9.40 10.00
C VAL A 633 -15.09 9.86 8.67
N GLN A 634 -14.65 9.27 7.60
CA GLN A 634 -15.14 9.49 6.24
C GLN A 634 -16.22 8.46 5.88
N VAL A 635 -17.33 8.92 5.33
CA VAL A 635 -18.43 8.03 4.89
C VAL A 635 -18.82 8.30 3.44
N ILE A 636 -19.22 7.25 2.75
CA ILE A 636 -19.86 7.30 1.43
C ILE A 636 -21.30 6.80 1.63
N GLU A 637 -22.30 7.60 1.25
CA GLU A 637 -23.71 7.25 1.38
C GLU A 637 -24.49 7.50 0.09
N ASP A 638 -24.18 8.57 -0.63
CA ASP A 638 -24.94 9.02 -1.78
C ASP A 638 -24.10 8.98 -3.06
N PHE A 639 -24.69 8.50 -4.13
CA PHE A 639 -24.11 8.58 -5.46
C PHE A 639 -25.00 9.46 -6.36
N ILE A 640 -24.33 10.28 -7.16
CA ILE A 640 -24.96 11.05 -8.22
C ILE A 640 -24.50 10.54 -9.59
N PRO A 641 -25.37 10.51 -10.61
CA PRO A 641 -24.96 10.15 -11.95
C PRO A 641 -23.89 11.11 -12.49
N ILE A 642 -22.89 10.56 -13.15
CA ILE A 642 -21.88 11.29 -13.91
C ILE A 642 -22.18 11.13 -15.38
N SER A 643 -22.32 12.25 -16.10
CA SER A 643 -22.54 12.32 -17.54
C SER A 643 -21.64 13.36 -18.17
N GLY A 644 -21.35 13.22 -19.48
CA GLY A 644 -20.55 14.15 -20.24
C GLY A 644 -19.05 14.08 -19.94
N ALA A 645 -18.56 13.02 -19.32
CA ALA A 645 -17.13 12.77 -19.21
C ALA A 645 -16.57 12.40 -20.58
N GLU A 646 -15.51 13.08 -21.02
CA GLU A 646 -14.85 12.87 -22.30
C GLU A 646 -13.49 12.21 -22.09
N VAL A 647 -13.15 11.28 -22.97
CA VAL A 647 -11.88 10.54 -22.90
C VAL A 647 -11.15 10.61 -24.23
N GLU A 648 -9.87 10.98 -24.15
CA GLU A 648 -8.92 10.86 -25.26
C GLU A 648 -7.92 9.74 -24.92
N ILE A 649 -7.72 8.82 -25.85
CA ILE A 649 -6.86 7.64 -25.67
C ILE A 649 -5.85 7.59 -26.82
N ASN A 650 -4.56 7.53 -26.46
CA ASN A 650 -3.45 7.50 -27.40
C ASN A 650 -2.61 6.24 -27.14
N LEU A 651 -2.78 5.24 -27.99
CA LEU A 651 -2.15 3.93 -27.90
C LEU A 651 -1.51 3.52 -29.22
N ASP A 652 -0.40 2.80 -29.14
CA ASP A 652 0.28 2.26 -30.32
C ASP A 652 -0.47 1.05 -30.93
N LYS A 653 -1.31 0.37 -30.14
CA LYS A 653 -2.09 -0.78 -30.60
C LYS A 653 -3.37 -0.35 -31.30
N LYS A 654 -3.69 -1.04 -32.39
CA LYS A 654 -4.95 -0.80 -33.12
C LYS A 654 -6.12 -1.42 -32.35
N ILE A 655 -7.04 -0.58 -31.91
CA ILE A 655 -8.26 -1.01 -31.20
C ILE A 655 -9.32 -1.48 -32.23
N LYS A 656 -9.86 -2.67 -31.96
CA LYS A 656 -10.87 -3.33 -32.80
C LYS A 656 -12.29 -3.05 -32.33
N LYS A 657 -12.48 -2.97 -30.99
CA LYS A 657 -13.81 -2.84 -30.38
C LYS A 657 -13.71 -2.05 -29.08
N ILE A 658 -14.72 -1.23 -28.79
CA ILE A 658 -14.88 -0.52 -27.53
C ILE A 658 -16.27 -0.78 -26.99
N TYR A 659 -16.36 -1.14 -25.69
CA TYR A 659 -17.64 -1.34 -25.00
C TYR A 659 -17.52 -0.98 -23.52
N GLN A 660 -18.67 -0.74 -22.91
CA GLN A 660 -18.81 -0.37 -21.50
C GLN A 660 -19.10 -1.60 -20.62
N ILE A 661 -18.50 -1.71 -19.47
CA ILE A 661 -18.89 -2.65 -18.41
C ILE A 661 -19.51 -1.91 -17.22
N PRO A 662 -20.47 -2.55 -16.50
CA PRO A 662 -20.95 -3.93 -16.64
C PRO A 662 -22.04 -4.13 -17.71
N SER A 663 -22.46 -3.09 -18.43
CA SER A 663 -23.60 -3.15 -19.37
C SER A 663 -23.33 -3.97 -20.64
N MET A 664 -22.06 -4.14 -21.01
CA MET A 664 -21.59 -4.76 -22.26
C MET A 664 -22.04 -4.02 -23.54
N ASN A 665 -22.55 -2.79 -23.40
CA ASN A 665 -22.99 -1.99 -24.53
C ASN A 665 -21.78 -1.44 -25.33
N PRO A 666 -21.86 -1.45 -26.69
CA PRO A 666 -20.88 -0.75 -27.50
C PRO A 666 -20.82 0.74 -27.13
N VAL A 667 -19.62 1.33 -27.21
CA VAL A 667 -19.40 2.76 -27.02
C VAL A 667 -18.97 3.37 -28.36
N ASP A 668 -19.67 4.42 -28.79
CA ASP A 668 -19.33 5.17 -29.99
C ASP A 668 -18.01 5.95 -29.78
N PHE A 669 -17.13 5.89 -30.74
CA PHE A 669 -15.85 6.59 -30.70
C PHE A 669 -15.45 7.15 -32.08
N LYS A 670 -14.55 8.12 -32.05
CA LYS A 670 -13.92 8.69 -33.25
C LYS A 670 -12.42 8.55 -33.16
N VAL A 671 -11.75 8.33 -34.29
CA VAL A 671 -10.29 8.34 -34.35
C VAL A 671 -9.87 9.60 -35.13
N LEU A 672 -9.11 10.47 -34.46
CA LEU A 672 -8.59 11.72 -35.03
C LEU A 672 -7.08 11.79 -34.75
N ASN A 673 -6.27 11.78 -35.83
CA ASN A 673 -4.79 11.80 -35.74
C ASN A 673 -4.25 10.70 -34.79
N ASP A 674 -4.74 9.48 -34.95
CA ASP A 674 -4.42 8.30 -34.16
C ASP A 674 -4.88 8.35 -32.66
N ILE A 675 -5.60 9.40 -32.26
CA ILE A 675 -6.20 9.54 -30.95
C ILE A 675 -7.66 9.08 -31.01
N ILE A 676 -8.02 8.14 -30.14
CA ILE A 676 -9.40 7.70 -29.94
C ILE A 676 -10.07 8.72 -29.01
N LYS A 677 -11.22 9.24 -29.43
CA LYS A 677 -12.07 10.14 -28.65
C LYS A 677 -13.44 9.55 -28.46
N LEU A 678 -13.91 9.53 -27.23
CA LEU A 678 -15.23 9.04 -26.86
C LEU A 678 -15.83 9.85 -25.71
N GLU A 679 -17.15 9.88 -25.65
CA GLU A 679 -17.89 10.32 -24.47
C GLU A 679 -18.25 9.07 -23.67
N VAL A 680 -17.98 9.12 -22.35
CA VAL A 680 -18.31 8.01 -21.43
C VAL A 680 -19.81 8.00 -21.22
N PRO A 681 -20.50 6.86 -21.47
CA PRO A 681 -21.92 6.76 -21.13
C PRO A 681 -22.16 7.06 -19.66
N GLU A 682 -23.31 7.67 -19.35
CA GLU A 682 -23.70 7.99 -17.97
C GLU A 682 -23.49 6.79 -17.04
N PHE A 683 -22.89 7.03 -15.89
CA PHE A 683 -22.65 6.00 -14.89
C PHE A 683 -22.89 6.50 -13.47
N LEU A 684 -23.20 5.56 -12.59
CA LEU A 684 -23.33 5.78 -11.17
C LEU A 684 -22.21 5.03 -10.46
N MET A 685 -21.35 5.69 -9.71
CA MET A 685 -20.29 5.11 -8.91
C MET A 685 -19.08 4.55 -9.72
N HIS A 686 -19.29 3.66 -10.68
CA HIS A 686 -18.24 2.98 -11.45
C HIS A 686 -18.70 2.62 -12.86
N THR A 687 -17.78 2.73 -13.80
CA THR A 687 -17.88 2.14 -15.14
C THR A 687 -16.48 1.77 -15.63
N GLY A 688 -16.40 0.79 -16.51
CA GLY A 688 -15.17 0.48 -17.24
C GLY A 688 -15.39 0.61 -18.74
N ILE A 689 -14.41 1.17 -19.46
CA ILE A 689 -14.34 1.19 -20.91
C ILE A 689 -13.28 0.18 -21.34
N VAL A 690 -13.74 -0.87 -22.00
CA VAL A 690 -12.89 -1.98 -22.47
C VAL A 690 -12.52 -1.71 -23.94
N LEU A 691 -11.21 -1.83 -24.24
CA LEU A 691 -10.64 -1.62 -25.57
C LEU A 691 -9.95 -2.92 -26.00
N GLU A 692 -10.58 -3.71 -26.85
CA GLU A 692 -9.99 -4.92 -27.44
C GLU A 692 -9.05 -4.55 -28.60
N TYR A 693 -7.83 -5.13 -28.62
CA TYR A 693 -6.78 -4.86 -29.61
C TYR A 693 -6.28 -6.10 -30.36
#